data_5a058952ecec07034b2a98862382d8cf
#
_entry.id   5a058952ecec07034b2a98862382d8cf
#
_cell.length_a   1.000
_cell.length_b   1.000
_cell.length_c   1.000
_cell.angle_alpha   90.00
_cell.angle_beta   90.00
_cell.angle_gamma   90.00
#
_symmetry.space_group_name_H-M   'P 1'
#
loop_
_entity.id
_entity.type
_entity.pdbx_description
1 polymer ?
#
loop_
_entity_poly.entity_id
_entity_poly.type
_entity_poly.pdbx_seq_one_letter_code
_entity_poly.pdbx_strand_id
1 'polypeptide(L)'
;MLSPLRQIYNADGTYNQENLGEGATEGFNPASLLAEAREYATINTIIGSVNMDYQFVKNFYFNSLFGMQSQNIKEIQNVGAGHPFYTVQDVDSGLGSLRDERSTMLDWNWSNTLSYRNILNGRHDLQTYIGMEYQDHTYNNLSLFSITQTDPRPYFSFAEEIFQGSNSDQQWRQISYFGRLNYTLDKKYTLSGQFRRDGNSTLGDQKWGNFWSVGGSWNIMNESFAPKALSSATLRASYGVLGNIPYADQWNSQYTQYSTFQLDSQYGWGGNNGYGYVATPGNKDLTWEESSHLDVGADFGFFNDRLKFTLDYYNKYTDKAIFEFNPALETGGPREFFSNVGAIRNQGFEFVIDATPIRNDNFSWSINANAAYNKSMVEKLSQDLKTWDGGETDPDNNELVALAPGHVLGEYYTILWAGVAQANDPAKGIKAGDALYYTDGSQTDVTNNRSNAQKAWLGKSAFPVYNVGLTNEFKYKGLSLSFLLTGQFDFYVQNGVRSYTQHDGRFPTRNQVADALDNWTDAPGAENYSTENPIATIGNAGQLGTVGAADSRLASSRFISKGDHIRLKEARLSYSFGSMFKEQVGINNLTVYVRGTNILTYAFDKNLNYDPESMTNAWSWIGKGRYWYSSPVIRTLSFGVQIGF
;
A
#
# COMPACT_ATOMS: atom_id res chain seq x y z
N MET A 1 9.26 14.70 -19.08
CA MET A 1 8.13 14.64 -20.06
C MET A 1 8.59 15.25 -21.36
N LEU A 2 8.38 14.54 -22.46
CA LEU A 2 8.83 15.02 -23.77
C LEU A 2 7.92 16.13 -24.30
N SER A 3 8.50 17.09 -25.05
CA SER A 3 7.74 18.12 -25.75
C SER A 3 6.78 17.49 -26.78
N PRO A 4 5.52 17.94 -26.90
CA PRO A 4 4.58 17.47 -27.92
C PRO A 4 5.05 17.79 -29.33
N LEU A 5 6.05 18.67 -29.49
CA LEU A 5 6.67 19.00 -30.76
C LEU A 5 7.67 17.94 -31.23
N ARG A 6 8.03 16.99 -30.39
CA ARG A 6 8.95 15.93 -30.76
C ARG A 6 8.22 14.84 -31.54
N GLN A 7 8.70 14.57 -32.73
CA GLN A 7 8.20 13.46 -33.55
C GLN A 7 8.60 12.12 -32.94
N ILE A 8 7.66 11.18 -32.90
CA ILE A 8 7.90 9.81 -32.40
C ILE A 8 8.81 9.04 -33.37
N TYR A 9 8.62 9.27 -34.66
CA TYR A 9 9.34 8.59 -35.75
C TYR A 9 10.14 9.54 -36.59
N ASN A 10 11.28 9.10 -37.08
CA ASN A 10 12.05 9.73 -38.14
C ASN A 10 11.34 9.57 -39.50
N ALA A 11 11.79 10.29 -40.53
CA ALA A 11 11.21 10.21 -41.86
C ALA A 11 11.34 8.81 -42.52
N ASP A 12 12.28 8.00 -42.08
CA ASP A 12 12.49 6.60 -42.51
C ASP A 12 11.67 5.57 -41.74
N GLY A 13 10.85 6.01 -40.76
CA GLY A 13 10.01 5.17 -39.95
C GLY A 13 10.68 4.57 -38.71
N THR A 14 11.95 4.85 -38.46
CA THR A 14 12.65 4.49 -37.23
C THR A 14 12.22 5.39 -36.06
N TYR A 15 12.41 4.94 -34.82
CA TYR A 15 12.12 5.80 -33.68
C TYR A 15 13.09 6.96 -33.59
N ASN A 16 12.54 8.15 -33.37
CA ASN A 16 13.36 9.34 -33.13
C ASN A 16 13.99 9.26 -31.74
N GLN A 17 15.30 9.06 -31.69
CA GLN A 17 16.10 8.96 -30.48
C GLN A 17 16.90 10.22 -30.18
N GLU A 18 16.65 11.32 -30.89
CA GLU A 18 17.37 12.58 -30.71
C GLU A 18 17.23 13.09 -29.28
N ASN A 19 18.36 13.26 -28.61
CA ASN A 19 18.41 13.82 -27.26
C ASN A 19 18.37 15.33 -27.33
N LEU A 20 17.27 15.96 -26.91
CA LEU A 20 17.08 17.41 -26.99
C LEU A 20 17.49 18.16 -25.70
N GLY A 21 18.14 17.54 -24.75
CA GLY A 21 18.27 18.29 -23.54
C GLY A 21 19.26 17.97 -22.49
N GLU A 22 19.39 18.90 -21.63
CA GLU A 22 20.23 18.95 -20.44
C GLU A 22 19.85 17.87 -19.41
N GLY A 23 20.60 16.81 -19.38
CA GLY A 23 20.43 15.74 -18.39
C GLY A 23 20.11 14.38 -19.02
N ALA A 24 20.92 13.46 -18.65
CA ALA A 24 21.01 12.13 -19.21
C ALA A 24 19.71 11.30 -19.15
N THR A 25 18.72 11.67 -18.35
CA THR A 25 17.46 10.92 -18.19
C THR A 25 16.29 11.45 -19.03
N GLU A 26 16.45 12.55 -19.76
CA GLU A 26 15.32 13.27 -20.35
C GLU A 26 15.15 13.06 -21.86
N GLY A 27 16.03 12.26 -22.49
CA GLY A 27 16.17 12.19 -23.91
C GLY A 27 15.53 11.02 -24.65
N PHE A 28 15.13 9.95 -23.99
CA PHE A 28 14.67 8.77 -24.71
C PHE A 28 13.20 8.83 -25.14
N ASN A 29 12.90 8.15 -26.24
CA ASN A 29 11.56 8.05 -26.80
C ASN A 29 10.79 6.93 -26.07
N PRO A 30 9.71 7.23 -25.30
CA PRO A 30 8.96 6.19 -24.57
C PRO A 30 8.33 5.15 -25.50
N ALA A 31 7.99 5.54 -26.75
CA ALA A 31 7.41 4.62 -27.72
C ALA A 31 8.42 3.56 -28.18
N SER A 32 9.71 3.92 -28.33
CA SER A 32 10.74 2.94 -28.64
C SER A 32 10.99 1.99 -27.46
N LEU A 33 11.03 2.53 -26.24
CA LEU A 33 11.19 1.70 -25.06
C LEU A 33 10.08 0.66 -24.93
N LEU A 34 8.82 1.08 -25.10
CA LEU A 34 7.68 0.17 -25.06
C LEU A 34 7.66 -0.89 -26.19
N ALA A 35 8.26 -0.56 -27.35
CA ALA A 35 8.31 -1.47 -28.49
C ALA A 35 9.51 -2.43 -28.46
N GLU A 36 10.63 -1.98 -27.93
CA GLU A 36 11.92 -2.67 -28.02
C GLU A 36 12.31 -3.36 -26.72
N ALA A 37 11.86 -2.86 -25.57
CA ALA A 37 12.06 -3.53 -24.30
C ALA A 37 11.19 -4.80 -24.19
N ARG A 38 11.79 -5.86 -23.72
CA ARG A 38 11.09 -7.13 -23.43
C ARG A 38 11.14 -7.38 -21.93
N GLU A 39 10.01 -7.17 -21.29
CA GLU A 39 9.82 -7.44 -19.87
C GLU A 39 8.73 -8.48 -19.71
N TYR A 40 9.08 -9.61 -19.11
CA TYR A 40 8.09 -10.64 -18.80
C TYR A 40 8.49 -11.45 -17.58
N ALA A 41 7.47 -11.93 -16.87
CA ALA A 41 7.62 -12.85 -15.76
C ALA A 41 6.93 -14.19 -16.08
N THR A 42 7.59 -15.28 -15.72
CA THR A 42 6.99 -16.62 -15.70
C THR A 42 6.85 -17.05 -14.25
N ILE A 43 5.62 -17.25 -13.81
CA ILE A 43 5.32 -17.64 -12.43
C ILE A 43 4.70 -19.04 -12.46
N ASN A 44 5.36 -19.98 -11.76
CA ASN A 44 4.84 -21.31 -11.53
C ASN A 44 4.53 -21.47 -10.04
N THR A 45 3.27 -21.70 -9.71
CA THR A 45 2.82 -21.88 -8.33
C THR A 45 2.18 -23.25 -8.16
N ILE A 46 2.63 -23.98 -7.15
CA ILE A 46 2.05 -25.26 -6.73
C ILE A 46 1.54 -25.07 -5.32
N ILE A 47 0.26 -25.32 -5.10
CA ILE A 47 -0.37 -25.27 -3.79
C ILE A 47 -1.02 -26.63 -3.54
N GLY A 48 -0.76 -27.21 -2.36
CA GLY A 48 -1.34 -28.47 -1.96
C GLY A 48 -1.57 -28.54 -0.46
N SER A 49 -2.59 -29.29 -0.05
CA SER A 49 -2.81 -29.60 1.35
C SER A 49 -3.35 -31.00 1.54
N VAL A 50 -2.99 -31.59 2.67
CA VAL A 50 -3.53 -32.87 3.13
C VAL A 50 -4.12 -32.64 4.52
N ASN A 51 -5.41 -32.99 4.65
CA ASN A 51 -6.12 -32.88 5.91
C ASN A 51 -6.57 -34.28 6.35
N MET A 52 -6.30 -34.62 7.61
CA MET A 52 -6.74 -35.86 8.24
C MET A 52 -7.60 -35.49 9.45
N ASP A 53 -8.86 -35.92 9.43
CA ASP A 53 -9.78 -35.83 10.56
C ASP A 53 -10.07 -37.24 11.08
N TYR A 54 -9.78 -37.47 12.37
CA TYR A 54 -9.96 -38.75 13.01
C TYR A 54 -10.70 -38.63 14.33
N GLN A 55 -11.88 -39.20 14.40
CA GLN A 55 -12.63 -39.33 15.64
C GLN A 55 -12.24 -40.65 16.34
N PHE A 56 -11.34 -40.60 17.33
CA PHE A 56 -10.83 -41.79 18.01
C PHE A 56 -11.70 -42.24 19.19
N VAL A 57 -12.46 -41.31 19.80
CA VAL A 57 -13.45 -41.54 20.85
C VAL A 57 -14.63 -40.60 20.61
N LYS A 58 -15.81 -40.95 21.08
CA LYS A 58 -16.99 -40.09 21.02
C LYS A 58 -16.67 -38.69 21.54
N ASN A 59 -17.01 -37.67 20.73
CA ASN A 59 -16.79 -36.25 21.02
C ASN A 59 -15.33 -35.77 20.97
N PHE A 60 -14.34 -36.64 20.76
CA PHE A 60 -12.95 -36.28 20.63
C PHE A 60 -12.48 -36.50 19.20
N TYR A 61 -11.86 -35.45 18.66
CA TYR A 61 -11.40 -35.41 17.26
C TYR A 61 -9.93 -34.99 17.25
N PHE A 62 -9.14 -35.72 16.49
CA PHE A 62 -7.79 -35.31 16.13
C PHE A 62 -7.80 -34.83 14.68
N ASN A 63 -7.29 -33.63 14.44
CA ASN A 63 -7.11 -33.08 13.11
C ASN A 63 -5.63 -32.83 12.88
N SER A 64 -5.12 -33.25 11.73
CA SER A 64 -3.77 -32.95 11.27
C SER A 64 -3.85 -32.38 9.86
N LEU A 65 -3.41 -31.13 9.71
CA LEU A 65 -3.38 -30.41 8.45
C LEU A 65 -1.94 -30.09 8.06
N PHE A 66 -1.49 -30.62 6.94
CA PHE A 66 -0.25 -30.22 6.29
C PHE A 66 -0.57 -29.41 5.03
N GLY A 67 -0.02 -28.22 4.92
CA GLY A 67 -0.14 -27.35 3.76
C GLY A 67 1.22 -26.98 3.21
N MET A 68 1.33 -26.84 1.88
CA MET A 68 2.55 -26.42 1.19
C MET A 68 2.21 -25.52 0.02
N GLN A 69 3.00 -24.46 -0.16
CA GLN A 69 3.04 -23.63 -1.34
C GLN A 69 4.47 -23.52 -1.84
N SER A 70 4.68 -23.82 -3.12
CA SER A 70 5.95 -23.59 -3.81
C SER A 70 5.71 -22.64 -4.97
N GLN A 71 6.53 -21.61 -5.08
CA GLN A 71 6.47 -20.64 -6.16
C GLN A 71 7.87 -20.45 -6.76
N ASN A 72 7.94 -20.55 -8.09
CA ASN A 72 9.13 -20.21 -8.85
C ASN A 72 8.79 -19.08 -9.81
N ILE A 73 9.53 -17.98 -9.69
CA ILE A 73 9.38 -16.80 -10.52
C ILE A 73 10.66 -16.63 -11.33
N LYS A 74 10.49 -16.42 -12.63
CA LYS A 74 11.57 -16.00 -13.53
C LYS A 74 11.16 -14.70 -14.19
N GLU A 75 11.92 -13.64 -13.95
CA GLU A 75 11.71 -12.33 -14.55
C GLU A 75 12.85 -12.02 -15.49
N ILE A 76 12.50 -11.55 -16.68
CA ILE A 76 13.44 -11.10 -17.70
C ILE A 76 13.12 -9.65 -18.03
N GLN A 77 14.14 -8.80 -17.92
CA GLN A 77 14.12 -7.44 -18.44
C GLN A 77 15.26 -7.32 -19.45
N ASN A 78 14.91 -7.09 -20.71
CA ASN A 78 15.89 -7.01 -21.79
C ASN A 78 15.62 -5.79 -22.65
N VAL A 79 16.63 -4.98 -22.84
CA VAL A 79 16.62 -3.82 -23.75
C VAL A 79 17.74 -4.01 -24.77
N GLY A 80 17.38 -3.92 -26.04
CA GLY A 80 18.31 -4.17 -27.14
C GLY A 80 19.46 -3.15 -27.26
N ALA A 81 20.53 -3.56 -27.93
CA ALA A 81 21.65 -2.69 -28.24
C ALA A 81 21.20 -1.46 -29.05
N GLY A 82 21.84 -0.33 -28.82
CA GLY A 82 21.51 0.95 -29.49
C GLY A 82 20.33 1.72 -28.86
N HIS A 83 19.68 1.17 -27.83
CA HIS A 83 18.61 1.87 -27.15
C HIS A 83 19.16 2.96 -26.21
N PRO A 84 18.78 4.22 -26.33
CA PRO A 84 19.39 5.34 -25.62
C PRO A 84 19.10 5.36 -24.10
N PHE A 85 18.21 4.52 -23.60
CA PHE A 85 17.90 4.42 -22.17
C PHE A 85 19.13 4.08 -21.31
N TYR A 86 20.10 3.36 -21.87
CA TYR A 86 21.31 2.94 -21.16
C TYR A 86 22.57 3.75 -21.49
N THR A 87 22.53 4.62 -22.48
CA THR A 87 23.65 5.56 -22.74
C THR A 87 23.81 6.62 -21.65
N VAL A 88 22.87 6.65 -20.71
CA VAL A 88 22.69 7.68 -19.68
C VAL A 88 23.45 7.38 -18.39
N GLN A 89 23.84 6.14 -18.13
CA GLN A 89 24.53 5.74 -16.90
C GLN A 89 26.03 5.45 -17.13
N ASP A 90 26.80 6.41 -17.66
CA ASP A 90 28.26 6.31 -17.87
C ASP A 90 28.75 5.13 -18.74
N VAL A 91 27.87 4.49 -19.50
CA VAL A 91 28.21 3.38 -20.36
C VAL A 91 28.06 3.81 -21.83
N ASP A 92 29.12 4.34 -22.36
CA ASP A 92 29.24 4.88 -23.71
C ASP A 92 29.27 3.79 -24.81
N SER A 93 28.70 2.60 -24.50
CA SER A 93 28.87 1.43 -25.36
C SER A 93 27.82 1.26 -26.45
N GLY A 94 26.66 1.93 -26.36
CA GLY A 94 25.53 1.65 -27.26
C GLY A 94 25.03 0.21 -27.20
N LEU A 95 25.48 -0.58 -26.22
CA LEU A 95 25.09 -1.96 -25.97
C LEU A 95 23.81 -2.01 -25.15
N GLY A 96 23.06 -3.10 -25.29
CA GLY A 96 21.84 -3.30 -24.52
C GLY A 96 22.07 -3.79 -23.10
N SER A 97 20.99 -4.03 -22.39
CA SER A 97 21.04 -4.60 -21.04
C SER A 97 20.16 -5.83 -20.91
N LEU A 98 20.55 -6.71 -20.01
CA LEU A 98 19.80 -7.89 -19.63
C LEU A 98 19.82 -8.04 -18.12
N ARG A 99 18.62 -8.18 -17.51
CA ARG A 99 18.43 -8.67 -16.15
C ARG A 99 17.65 -9.98 -16.20
N ASP A 100 18.20 -11.03 -15.59
CA ASP A 100 17.50 -12.30 -15.32
C ASP A 100 17.44 -12.46 -13.81
N GLU A 101 16.22 -12.39 -13.27
CA GLU A 101 15.96 -12.57 -11.85
C GLU A 101 15.15 -13.84 -11.63
N ARG A 102 15.59 -14.66 -10.69
CA ARG A 102 14.96 -15.94 -10.37
C ARG A 102 14.75 -16.04 -8.88
N SER A 103 13.48 -16.18 -8.50
CA SER A 103 13.09 -16.36 -7.10
C SER A 103 12.41 -17.71 -6.92
N THR A 104 12.75 -18.37 -5.84
CA THR A 104 12.10 -19.60 -5.39
C THR A 104 11.60 -19.39 -3.97
N MET A 105 10.33 -19.61 -3.75
CA MET A 105 9.69 -19.56 -2.44
C MET A 105 9.12 -20.92 -2.10
N LEU A 106 9.35 -21.39 -0.90
CA LEU A 106 8.74 -22.58 -0.34
C LEU A 106 8.19 -22.25 1.07
N ASP A 107 6.89 -22.31 1.18
CA ASP A 107 6.15 -22.21 2.43
C ASP A 107 5.54 -23.55 2.77
N TRP A 108 5.66 -24.00 4.00
CA TRP A 108 4.86 -25.10 4.48
C TRP A 108 4.46 -24.91 5.95
N ASN A 109 3.31 -25.42 6.26
CA ASN A 109 2.78 -25.43 7.62
C ASN A 109 2.23 -26.78 7.99
N TRP A 110 2.37 -27.14 9.24
CA TRP A 110 1.82 -28.36 9.82
C TRP A 110 1.14 -28.07 11.14
N SER A 111 -0.18 -28.20 11.15
CA SER A 111 -1.02 -27.95 12.32
C SER A 111 -1.66 -29.24 12.81
N ASN A 112 -1.60 -29.46 14.11
CA ASN A 112 -2.20 -30.60 14.78
C ASN A 112 -3.08 -30.10 15.91
N THR A 113 -4.35 -30.54 15.95
CA THR A 113 -5.31 -30.14 16.97
C THR A 113 -6.02 -31.34 17.55
N LEU A 114 -6.22 -31.30 18.88
CA LEU A 114 -7.08 -32.20 19.60
C LEU A 114 -8.28 -31.42 20.11
N SER A 115 -9.48 -31.78 19.65
CA SER A 115 -10.71 -31.05 19.98
C SER A 115 -11.73 -31.97 20.69
N TYR A 116 -12.48 -31.37 21.61
CA TYR A 116 -13.64 -31.95 22.24
C TYR A 116 -14.87 -31.10 21.95
N ARG A 117 -15.97 -31.77 21.54
CA ARG A 117 -17.25 -31.12 21.24
C ARG A 117 -18.38 -31.94 21.83
N ASN A 118 -19.19 -31.30 22.68
CA ASN A 118 -20.34 -31.97 23.29
C ASN A 118 -21.43 -31.00 23.70
N ILE A 119 -22.68 -31.43 23.58
CA ILE A 119 -23.84 -30.71 24.10
C ILE A 119 -24.37 -31.51 25.28
N LEU A 120 -24.12 -31.00 26.50
CA LEU A 120 -24.54 -31.63 27.75
C LEU A 120 -25.96 -31.18 28.11
N ASN A 121 -26.82 -32.14 28.42
CA ASN A 121 -28.22 -31.91 28.81
C ASN A 121 -29.03 -31.03 27.84
N GLY A 122 -28.62 -30.94 26.56
CA GLY A 122 -29.27 -30.12 25.54
C GLY A 122 -29.12 -28.59 25.74
N ARG A 123 -28.40 -28.14 26.76
CA ARG A 123 -28.29 -26.74 27.20
C ARG A 123 -26.87 -26.19 27.16
N HIS A 124 -25.88 -27.03 27.43
CA HIS A 124 -24.48 -26.63 27.58
C HIS A 124 -23.70 -27.11 26.35
N ASP A 125 -23.49 -26.24 25.34
CA ASP A 125 -22.64 -26.54 24.21
C ASP A 125 -21.20 -26.16 24.56
N LEU A 126 -20.33 -27.16 24.61
CA LEU A 126 -18.92 -27.02 24.93
C LEU A 126 -18.07 -27.45 23.72
N GLN A 127 -17.26 -26.55 23.24
CA GLN A 127 -16.30 -26.76 22.16
C GLN A 127 -14.94 -26.27 22.63
N THR A 128 -13.97 -27.16 22.68
CA THR A 128 -12.60 -26.80 23.08
C THR A 128 -11.60 -27.50 22.19
N TYR A 129 -10.46 -26.89 21.98
CA TYR A 129 -9.33 -27.55 21.38
C TYR A 129 -8.01 -27.01 21.93
N ILE A 130 -7.01 -27.86 21.84
CA ILE A 130 -5.59 -27.52 22.02
C ILE A 130 -4.85 -27.96 20.77
N GLY A 131 -3.77 -27.28 20.45
CA GLY A 131 -3.00 -27.62 19.27
C GLY A 131 -1.60 -27.06 19.26
N MET A 132 -0.86 -27.51 18.27
CA MET A 132 0.44 -26.97 17.89
C MET A 132 0.50 -26.75 16.39
N GLU A 133 1.27 -25.76 15.98
CA GLU A 133 1.52 -25.44 14.57
C GLU A 133 3.01 -25.16 14.38
N TYR A 134 3.52 -25.64 13.27
CA TYR A 134 4.86 -25.35 12.81
C TYR A 134 4.78 -24.73 11.42
N GLN A 135 5.53 -23.66 11.18
CA GLN A 135 5.65 -22.99 9.89
C GLN A 135 7.12 -22.84 9.52
N ASP A 136 7.43 -23.04 8.25
CA ASP A 136 8.76 -22.82 7.68
C ASP A 136 8.60 -22.05 6.36
N HIS A 137 9.35 -20.99 6.24
CA HIS A 137 9.42 -20.14 5.06
C HIS A 137 10.85 -20.13 4.56
N THR A 138 11.03 -20.38 3.27
CA THR A 138 12.32 -20.27 2.58
C THR A 138 12.14 -19.49 1.29
N TYR A 139 12.96 -18.49 1.10
CA TYR A 139 13.00 -17.68 -0.11
C TYR A 139 14.44 -17.54 -0.58
N ASN A 140 14.68 -17.87 -1.84
CA ASN A 140 15.98 -17.72 -2.49
C ASN A 140 15.80 -16.83 -3.71
N ASN A 141 16.68 -15.87 -3.88
CA ASN A 141 16.71 -14.97 -5.04
C ASN A 141 18.10 -14.98 -5.66
N LEU A 142 18.14 -15.04 -6.99
CA LEU A 142 19.34 -14.85 -7.81
C LEU A 142 19.02 -13.78 -8.84
N SER A 143 19.79 -12.70 -8.88
CA SER A 143 19.70 -11.66 -9.90
C SER A 143 21.04 -11.50 -10.60
N LEU A 144 21.01 -11.56 -11.93
CA LEU A 144 22.15 -11.29 -12.80
C LEU A 144 21.81 -10.09 -13.68
N PHE A 145 22.75 -9.18 -13.83
CA PHE A 145 22.60 -7.99 -14.66
C PHE A 145 23.82 -7.76 -15.55
N SER A 146 23.57 -7.46 -16.83
CA SER A 146 24.58 -7.07 -17.82
C SER A 146 24.12 -5.81 -18.55
N ILE A 147 25.07 -4.96 -18.90
CA ILE A 147 24.90 -3.73 -19.71
C ILE A 147 25.62 -3.84 -21.06
N THR A 148 26.19 -5.00 -21.37
CA THR A 148 27.00 -5.26 -22.56
C THR A 148 26.30 -6.22 -23.53
N GLN A 149 24.97 -6.17 -23.61
CA GLN A 149 24.17 -7.05 -24.44
C GLN A 149 24.29 -6.67 -25.92
N THR A 150 24.92 -7.52 -26.72
CA THR A 150 25.14 -7.28 -28.15
C THR A 150 24.04 -7.82 -29.06
N ASP A 151 23.20 -8.73 -28.55
CA ASP A 151 22.10 -9.38 -29.26
C ASP A 151 20.77 -9.13 -28.54
N PRO A 152 19.66 -8.89 -29.25
CA PRO A 152 18.37 -8.64 -28.62
C PRO A 152 17.73 -9.87 -27.94
N ARG A 153 18.32 -11.05 -28.08
CA ARG A 153 17.87 -12.26 -27.39
C ARG A 153 18.30 -12.25 -25.92
N PRO A 154 17.45 -12.63 -24.98
CA PRO A 154 17.70 -12.52 -23.55
C PRO A 154 18.59 -13.67 -23.01
N TYR A 155 19.82 -13.75 -23.50
CA TYR A 155 20.81 -14.75 -23.05
C TYR A 155 22.14 -14.09 -22.68
N PHE A 156 22.64 -14.35 -21.49
CA PHE A 156 23.96 -13.86 -21.04
C PHE A 156 25.15 -14.32 -21.90
N SER A 157 24.96 -15.37 -22.71
CA SER A 157 25.97 -15.78 -23.69
C SER A 157 26.26 -14.72 -24.79
N PHE A 158 25.41 -13.72 -24.93
CA PHE A 158 25.57 -12.60 -25.82
C PHE A 158 26.02 -11.32 -25.11
N ALA A 159 26.23 -11.38 -23.79
CA ALA A 159 26.81 -10.30 -23.02
C ALA A 159 28.34 -10.43 -23.05
N GLU A 160 29.03 -9.31 -23.24
CA GLU A 160 30.49 -9.28 -23.12
C GLU A 160 30.91 -9.44 -21.67
N GLU A 161 30.11 -8.91 -20.73
CA GLU A 161 30.42 -8.90 -19.31
C GLU A 161 29.13 -9.00 -18.47
N ILE A 162 29.19 -9.72 -17.35
CA ILE A 162 28.19 -9.67 -16.29
C ILE A 162 28.59 -8.56 -15.34
N PHE A 163 27.85 -7.45 -15.39
CA PHE A 163 28.14 -6.25 -14.60
C PHE A 163 27.88 -6.45 -13.11
N GLN A 164 26.79 -7.13 -12.77
CA GLN A 164 26.40 -7.36 -11.38
C GLN A 164 25.70 -8.71 -11.22
N GLY A 165 26.09 -9.44 -10.20
CA GLY A 165 25.40 -10.64 -9.74
C GLY A 165 25.12 -10.52 -8.25
N SER A 166 23.93 -10.88 -7.81
CA SER A 166 23.57 -10.95 -6.40
C SER A 166 22.71 -12.17 -6.13
N ASN A 167 22.86 -12.73 -4.94
CA ASN A 167 21.95 -13.74 -4.43
C ASN A 167 21.61 -13.45 -2.98
N SER A 168 20.43 -13.87 -2.56
CA SER A 168 20.00 -13.80 -1.17
C SER A 168 19.18 -15.04 -0.81
N ASP A 169 19.42 -15.52 0.39
CA ASP A 169 18.68 -16.62 0.99
C ASP A 169 18.00 -16.11 2.25
N GLN A 170 16.69 -16.36 2.36
CA GLN A 170 15.90 -15.97 3.51
C GLN A 170 15.20 -17.21 4.07
N GLN A 171 15.28 -17.39 5.37
CA GLN A 171 14.56 -18.45 6.05
C GLN A 171 14.09 -17.99 7.44
N TRP A 172 12.83 -18.24 7.73
CA TRP A 172 12.34 -18.10 9.09
C TRP A 172 11.43 -19.28 9.47
N ARG A 173 11.32 -19.52 10.77
CA ARG A 173 10.52 -20.58 11.35
C ARG A 173 9.70 -20.07 12.51
N GLN A 174 8.49 -20.60 12.61
CA GLN A 174 7.61 -20.31 13.73
C GLN A 174 7.05 -21.60 14.30
N ILE A 175 7.00 -21.67 15.62
CA ILE A 175 6.29 -22.71 16.36
C ILE A 175 5.27 -22.07 17.28
N SER A 176 4.08 -22.65 17.34
CA SER A 176 2.94 -22.11 18.06
C SER A 176 2.25 -23.19 18.86
N TYR A 177 1.90 -22.88 20.09
CA TYR A 177 1.04 -23.69 20.94
C TYR A 177 -0.20 -22.89 21.27
N PHE A 178 -1.38 -23.47 21.09
CA PHE A 178 -2.63 -22.74 21.28
C PHE A 178 -3.74 -23.60 21.87
N GLY A 179 -4.70 -22.92 22.47
CA GLY A 179 -5.93 -23.51 22.96
C GLY A 179 -7.09 -22.54 22.93
N ARG A 180 -8.29 -23.07 22.72
CA ARG A 180 -9.52 -22.30 22.69
C ARG A 180 -10.63 -23.04 23.39
N LEU A 181 -11.46 -22.29 24.12
CA LEU A 181 -12.69 -22.71 24.74
C LEU A 181 -13.84 -21.86 24.24
N ASN A 182 -14.89 -22.49 23.72
CA ASN A 182 -16.18 -21.86 23.47
C ASN A 182 -17.24 -22.60 24.31
N TYR A 183 -17.99 -21.84 25.06
CA TYR A 183 -19.09 -22.35 25.86
C TYR A 183 -20.35 -21.54 25.56
N THR A 184 -21.42 -22.24 25.15
CA THR A 184 -22.72 -21.62 24.90
C THR A 184 -23.77 -22.23 25.83
N LEU A 185 -24.45 -21.37 26.60
CA LEU A 185 -25.53 -21.76 27.50
C LEU A 185 -26.88 -21.42 26.85
N ASP A 186 -27.76 -22.42 26.79
CA ASP A 186 -29.16 -22.31 26.31
C ASP A 186 -29.28 -21.68 24.89
N LYS A 187 -28.21 -21.69 24.07
CA LYS A 187 -28.08 -20.99 22.80
C LYS A 187 -28.27 -19.46 22.94
N LYS A 188 -28.15 -18.93 24.17
CA LYS A 188 -28.34 -17.52 24.50
C LYS A 188 -27.03 -16.81 24.75
N TYR A 189 -26.21 -17.37 25.64
CA TYR A 189 -24.98 -16.73 26.10
C TYR A 189 -23.80 -17.56 25.65
N THR A 190 -22.91 -16.94 24.89
CA THR A 190 -21.64 -17.59 24.49
C THR A 190 -20.49 -16.87 25.15
N LEU A 191 -19.59 -17.63 25.78
CA LEU A 191 -18.30 -17.18 26.27
C LEU A 191 -17.21 -17.87 25.46
N SER A 192 -16.23 -17.13 25.02
CA SER A 192 -15.05 -17.64 24.32
C SER A 192 -13.77 -17.18 25.00
N GLY A 193 -12.80 -18.07 25.08
CA GLY A 193 -11.45 -17.75 25.55
C GLY A 193 -10.42 -18.45 24.66
N GLN A 194 -9.33 -17.75 24.36
CA GLN A 194 -8.22 -18.29 23.57
C GLN A 194 -6.89 -17.87 24.18
N PHE A 195 -5.94 -18.78 24.12
CA PHE A 195 -4.54 -18.53 24.46
C PHE A 195 -3.65 -19.08 23.36
N ARG A 196 -2.60 -18.34 23.03
CA ARG A 196 -1.58 -18.73 22.04
C ARG A 196 -0.20 -18.30 22.52
N ARG A 197 0.78 -19.18 22.36
CA ARG A 197 2.20 -18.91 22.59
C ARG A 197 2.96 -19.19 21.33
N ASP A 198 3.59 -18.16 20.77
CA ASP A 198 4.30 -18.22 19.50
C ASP A 198 5.78 -17.92 19.71
N GLY A 199 6.64 -18.71 19.07
CA GLY A 199 8.08 -18.49 19.01
C GLY A 199 8.52 -18.34 17.57
N ASN A 200 9.25 -17.25 17.24
CA ASN A 200 9.70 -16.96 15.91
C ASN A 200 11.22 -16.80 15.86
N SER A 201 11.85 -17.35 14.82
CA SER A 201 13.31 -17.38 14.67
C SER A 201 13.93 -16.03 14.28
N THR A 202 13.14 -15.07 13.78
CA THR A 202 13.63 -13.73 13.40
C THR A 202 13.92 -12.84 14.59
N LEU A 203 13.34 -13.16 15.75
CA LEU A 203 13.56 -12.42 16.99
C LEU A 203 14.81 -12.91 17.74
N GLY A 204 15.41 -12.02 18.50
CA GLY A 204 16.62 -12.26 19.28
C GLY A 204 16.39 -13.18 20.49
N ASP A 205 16.76 -12.70 21.67
CA ASP A 205 16.66 -13.49 22.91
C ASP A 205 15.20 -13.65 23.37
N GLN A 206 14.31 -12.72 23.01
CA GLN A 206 12.89 -12.72 23.37
C GLN A 206 12.00 -13.27 22.25
N LYS A 207 12.27 -14.49 21.80
CA LYS A 207 11.55 -15.15 20.68
C LYS A 207 10.07 -15.43 20.94
N TRP A 208 9.67 -15.58 22.20
CA TRP A 208 8.37 -16.07 22.60
C TRP A 208 7.41 -14.95 22.97
N GLY A 209 6.26 -14.89 22.28
CA GLY A 209 5.11 -14.06 22.65
C GLY A 209 3.98 -14.89 23.26
N ASN A 210 3.20 -14.30 24.18
CA ASN A 210 2.01 -14.91 24.75
C ASN A 210 0.81 -14.01 24.44
N PHE A 211 -0.16 -14.56 23.76
CA PHE A 211 -1.32 -13.86 23.25
C PHE A 211 -2.58 -14.51 23.76
N TRP A 212 -3.59 -13.71 24.04
CA TRP A 212 -4.85 -14.21 24.58
C TRP A 212 -6.02 -13.34 24.20
N SER A 213 -7.21 -13.92 24.19
CA SER A 213 -8.44 -13.17 24.01
C SER A 213 -9.58 -13.77 24.81
N VAL A 214 -10.51 -12.93 25.21
CA VAL A 214 -11.78 -13.31 25.82
C VAL A 214 -12.89 -12.55 25.10
N GLY A 215 -14.01 -13.23 24.87
CA GLY A 215 -15.17 -12.62 24.23
C GLY A 215 -16.46 -13.23 24.74
N GLY A 216 -17.53 -12.46 24.63
CA GLY A 216 -18.87 -12.90 24.94
C GLY A 216 -19.89 -12.42 23.93
N SER A 217 -20.95 -13.20 23.74
CA SER A 217 -22.09 -12.79 22.96
C SER A 217 -23.40 -13.19 23.62
N TRP A 218 -24.41 -12.35 23.42
CA TRP A 218 -25.76 -12.56 23.91
C TRP A 218 -26.74 -12.55 22.74
N ASN A 219 -27.38 -13.70 22.51
CA ASN A 219 -28.46 -13.84 21.54
C ASN A 219 -29.80 -13.50 22.23
N ILE A 220 -30.28 -12.28 22.01
CA ILE A 220 -31.48 -11.74 22.63
C ILE A 220 -32.74 -12.47 22.13
N MET A 221 -32.73 -12.99 20.91
CA MET A 221 -33.91 -13.64 20.33
C MET A 221 -34.31 -14.93 21.06
N ASN A 222 -33.41 -15.52 21.81
CA ASN A 222 -33.72 -16.72 22.61
C ASN A 222 -34.24 -16.36 24.02
N GLU A 223 -34.46 -15.09 24.34
CA GLU A 223 -35.07 -14.64 25.59
C GLU A 223 -36.59 -14.60 25.52
N SER A 224 -37.25 -14.76 26.67
CA SER A 224 -38.72 -14.70 26.75
C SER A 224 -39.30 -13.31 26.46
N PHE A 225 -38.51 -12.28 26.64
CA PHE A 225 -38.90 -10.88 26.38
C PHE A 225 -38.52 -10.39 24.99
N ALA A 226 -37.98 -11.27 24.12
CA ALA A 226 -37.51 -10.88 22.80
C ALA A 226 -38.55 -10.08 22.00
N PRO A 227 -38.17 -8.91 21.44
CA PRO A 227 -39.09 -8.09 20.68
C PRO A 227 -39.53 -8.80 19.39
N LYS A 228 -40.86 -8.92 19.19
CA LYS A 228 -41.43 -9.56 17.98
C LYS A 228 -41.12 -8.83 16.66
N ALA A 229 -40.70 -7.57 16.74
CA ALA A 229 -40.26 -6.80 15.58
C ALA A 229 -38.91 -7.20 15.04
N LEU A 230 -38.09 -7.88 15.83
CA LEU A 230 -36.77 -8.35 15.45
C LEU A 230 -36.83 -9.79 14.94
N SER A 231 -36.06 -10.09 13.91
CA SER A 231 -35.81 -11.47 13.42
C SER A 231 -34.53 -12.05 14.02
N SER A 232 -33.54 -11.20 14.24
CA SER A 232 -32.27 -11.53 14.89
C SER A 232 -31.82 -10.35 15.75
N ALA A 233 -31.17 -10.64 16.88
CA ALA A 233 -30.55 -9.63 17.74
C ALA A 233 -29.42 -10.27 18.55
N THR A 234 -28.19 -9.81 18.34
CA THR A 234 -27.00 -10.29 19.05
C THR A 234 -26.15 -9.11 19.50
N LEU A 235 -25.77 -9.10 20.77
CA LEU A 235 -24.74 -8.20 21.28
C LEU A 235 -23.46 -9.01 21.47
N ARG A 236 -22.33 -8.41 21.15
CA ARG A 236 -21.00 -9.06 21.31
C ARG A 236 -19.97 -8.07 21.82
N ALA A 237 -19.04 -8.59 22.60
CA ALA A 237 -17.88 -7.84 23.03
C ALA A 237 -16.68 -8.78 23.12
N SER A 238 -15.52 -8.31 22.75
CA SER A 238 -14.28 -9.04 22.89
C SER A 238 -13.11 -8.11 23.24
N TYR A 239 -12.16 -8.68 23.97
CA TYR A 239 -10.90 -8.03 24.23
C TYR A 239 -9.78 -9.06 24.14
N GLY A 240 -8.65 -8.67 23.53
CA GLY A 240 -7.51 -9.56 23.40
C GLY A 240 -6.22 -8.82 23.11
N VAL A 241 -5.13 -9.56 23.25
CA VAL A 241 -3.78 -9.12 22.87
C VAL A 241 -3.27 -10.03 21.78
N LEU A 242 -2.87 -9.45 20.67
CA LEU A 242 -2.34 -10.13 19.49
C LEU A 242 -0.87 -9.74 19.31
N GLY A 243 -0.06 -10.69 18.83
CA GLY A 243 1.32 -10.44 18.44
C GLY A 243 1.46 -10.21 16.95
N ASN A 244 2.41 -9.38 16.58
CA ASN A 244 2.81 -9.17 15.20
C ASN A 244 4.33 -9.06 15.10
N ILE A 245 4.87 -9.50 13.95
CA ILE A 245 6.25 -9.26 13.54
C ILE A 245 6.17 -8.66 12.15
N PRO A 246 6.28 -7.32 11.99
CA PRO A 246 5.97 -6.62 10.74
C PRO A 246 6.98 -6.90 9.68
N TYR A 247 8.02 -7.49 9.71
CA TYR A 247 9.04 -7.55 8.66
C TYR A 247 9.54 -8.95 8.31
N ALA A 248 8.77 -10.01 8.64
CA ALA A 248 9.19 -11.38 8.33
C ALA A 248 9.49 -11.58 6.82
N ASP A 249 8.85 -10.82 5.94
CA ASP A 249 8.96 -10.93 4.49
C ASP A 249 9.73 -9.77 3.83
N GLN A 250 10.30 -8.83 4.61
CA GLN A 250 11.06 -7.71 4.06
C GLN A 250 12.57 -7.98 4.08
N TRP A 251 13.29 -7.31 3.20
CA TRP A 251 14.73 -7.43 2.99
C TRP A 251 15.51 -7.42 4.30
N ASN A 252 16.27 -8.49 4.56
CA ASN A 252 17.13 -8.68 5.72
C ASN A 252 16.48 -8.72 7.11
N SER A 253 15.15 -8.65 7.23
CA SER A 253 14.48 -8.62 8.53
C SER A 253 14.71 -9.86 9.39
N GLN A 254 14.94 -11.02 8.77
CA GLN A 254 15.29 -12.25 9.48
C GLN A 254 16.63 -12.20 10.22
N TYR A 255 17.48 -11.25 9.88
CA TYR A 255 18.79 -11.06 10.50
C TYR A 255 18.87 -9.85 11.45
N THR A 256 17.74 -9.21 11.76
CA THR A 256 17.69 -8.01 12.61
C THR A 256 18.30 -8.24 14.01
N GLN A 257 18.36 -9.47 14.46
CA GLN A 257 19.05 -9.84 15.71
C GLN A 257 20.59 -9.90 15.58
N TYR A 258 21.12 -9.99 14.37
CA TYR A 258 22.56 -10.09 14.08
C TYR A 258 23.07 -8.82 13.43
N SER A 259 24.30 -8.43 13.81
CA SER A 259 24.98 -7.37 13.07
C SER A 259 25.42 -7.90 11.70
N THR A 260 25.10 -7.18 10.65
CA THR A 260 25.59 -7.45 9.30
C THR A 260 26.89 -6.67 9.05
N PHE A 261 27.78 -7.24 8.25
CA PHE A 261 29.04 -6.63 7.88
C PHE A 261 29.09 -6.42 6.39
N GLN A 262 29.54 -5.26 5.98
CA GLN A 262 29.80 -4.95 4.58
C GLN A 262 31.30 -4.78 4.39
N LEU A 263 31.84 -5.41 3.32
CA LEU A 263 33.21 -5.17 2.88
C LEU A 263 33.21 -3.95 1.95
N ASP A 264 34.00 -2.95 2.30
CA ASP A 264 34.16 -1.78 1.44
C ASP A 264 35.51 -1.84 0.72
N SER A 265 35.47 -1.97 -0.61
CA SER A 265 36.66 -1.99 -1.46
C SER A 265 37.34 -0.63 -1.59
N GLN A 266 36.68 0.46 -1.20
CA GLN A 266 37.24 1.82 -1.31
C GLN A 266 38.20 2.17 -0.16
N TYR A 267 38.13 1.47 0.96
CA TYR A 267 38.98 1.72 2.14
C TYR A 267 40.09 0.70 2.30
N GLY A 268 40.60 0.14 1.20
CA GLY A 268 41.75 -0.79 1.22
C GLY A 268 43.03 -0.07 1.62
N TRP A 269 43.77 -0.58 2.61
CA TRP A 269 45.12 -0.15 2.90
C TRP A 269 46.13 -1.20 2.40
N GLY A 270 47.13 -0.73 1.64
CA GLY A 270 48.26 -1.58 1.21
C GLY A 270 47.92 -2.60 0.12
N GLY A 271 46.94 -2.34 -0.73
CA GLY A 271 46.57 -3.21 -1.86
C GLY A 271 45.73 -4.43 -1.50
N ASN A 272 45.28 -4.54 -0.25
CA ASN A 272 44.32 -5.56 0.19
C ASN A 272 42.93 -4.97 0.27
N ASN A 273 41.92 -5.68 -0.21
CA ASN A 273 40.53 -5.30 -0.14
C ASN A 273 40.09 -5.11 1.32
N GLY A 274 39.43 -4.04 1.54
CA GLY A 274 39.13 -3.33 2.75
C GLY A 274 38.63 -4.07 3.97
N TYR A 275 38.67 -3.37 5.06
CA TYR A 275 38.10 -3.83 6.31
C TYR A 275 36.57 -3.81 6.24
N GLY A 276 35.93 -4.88 6.75
CA GLY A 276 34.50 -4.90 6.94
C GLY A 276 34.10 -3.94 8.06
N TYR A 277 33.04 -3.20 7.83
CA TYR A 277 32.38 -2.43 8.88
C TYR A 277 30.99 -2.99 9.15
N VAL A 278 30.43 -2.70 10.32
CA VAL A 278 29.05 -3.08 10.66
C VAL A 278 28.12 -2.22 9.82
N ALA A 279 27.47 -2.84 8.82
CA ALA A 279 26.53 -2.15 7.95
C ALA A 279 25.19 -1.90 8.67
N THR A 280 24.71 -2.91 9.41
CA THR A 280 23.48 -2.81 10.23
C THR A 280 23.73 -3.48 11.58
N PRO A 281 23.58 -2.77 12.71
CA PRO A 281 23.73 -3.38 14.02
C PRO A 281 22.56 -4.31 14.32
N GLY A 282 22.84 -5.48 14.88
CA GLY A 282 21.82 -6.40 15.33
C GLY A 282 21.19 -5.97 16.64
N ASN A 283 19.89 -6.23 16.79
CA ASN A 283 19.16 -6.02 18.03
C ASN A 283 18.66 -7.34 18.63
N LYS A 284 19.34 -7.81 19.68
CA LYS A 284 18.95 -9.04 20.40
C LYS A 284 17.72 -8.85 21.29
N ASP A 285 17.40 -7.60 21.64
CA ASP A 285 16.27 -7.26 22.49
C ASP A 285 14.97 -7.07 21.70
N LEU A 286 15.03 -7.22 20.37
CA LEU A 286 13.87 -7.12 19.51
C LEU A 286 12.84 -8.20 19.91
N THR A 287 11.60 -7.77 20.13
CA THR A 287 10.49 -8.64 20.54
C THR A 287 9.23 -8.37 19.70
N TRP A 288 8.19 -9.14 19.96
CA TRP A 288 6.88 -8.99 19.33
C TRP A 288 6.29 -7.60 19.54
N GLU A 289 5.68 -7.04 18.49
CA GLU A 289 4.70 -5.97 18.67
C GLU A 289 3.45 -6.55 19.35
N GLU A 290 2.88 -5.83 20.29
CA GLU A 290 1.68 -6.24 21.01
C GLU A 290 0.52 -5.31 20.68
N SER A 291 -0.56 -5.87 20.11
CA SER A 291 -1.78 -5.11 19.82
C SER A 291 -2.90 -5.53 20.74
N SER A 292 -3.30 -4.64 21.64
CA SER A 292 -4.52 -4.77 22.44
C SER A 292 -5.72 -4.34 21.62
N HIS A 293 -6.73 -5.17 21.51
CA HIS A 293 -7.92 -4.94 20.70
C HIS A 293 -9.19 -5.09 21.52
N LEU A 294 -9.94 -4.00 21.68
CA LEU A 294 -11.31 -3.99 22.17
C LEU A 294 -12.26 -3.90 20.97
N ASP A 295 -13.22 -4.77 20.92
CA ASP A 295 -14.29 -4.77 19.93
C ASP A 295 -15.65 -4.94 20.63
N VAL A 296 -16.61 -4.09 20.30
CA VAL A 296 -17.99 -4.14 20.81
C VAL A 296 -18.95 -3.98 19.64
N GLY A 297 -19.79 -4.97 19.42
CA GLY A 297 -20.67 -5.01 18.28
C GLY A 297 -22.11 -5.39 18.60
N ALA A 298 -23.01 -5.00 17.70
CA ALA A 298 -24.41 -5.34 17.75
C ALA A 298 -24.93 -5.67 16.35
N ASP A 299 -25.65 -6.79 16.25
CA ASP A 299 -26.30 -7.27 15.03
C ASP A 299 -27.80 -7.31 15.24
N PHE A 300 -28.56 -6.70 14.32
CA PHE A 300 -30.02 -6.68 14.36
C PHE A 300 -30.60 -7.07 13.00
N GLY A 301 -31.63 -7.92 13.00
CA GLY A 301 -32.41 -8.26 11.83
C GLY A 301 -33.88 -7.91 12.01
N PHE A 302 -34.50 -7.49 10.92
CA PHE A 302 -35.89 -7.08 10.85
C PHE A 302 -36.57 -7.74 9.65
N PHE A 303 -37.90 -7.88 9.70
CA PHE A 303 -38.73 -8.36 8.58
C PHE A 303 -38.28 -9.73 8.05
N ASN A 304 -38.06 -10.72 8.93
CA ASN A 304 -37.52 -12.03 8.59
C ASN A 304 -36.13 -11.92 7.88
N ASP A 305 -35.25 -11.12 8.48
CA ASP A 305 -33.90 -10.86 8.00
C ASP A 305 -33.81 -10.21 6.60
N ARG A 306 -34.89 -9.56 6.15
CA ARG A 306 -34.83 -8.77 4.92
C ARG A 306 -34.06 -7.47 5.09
N LEU A 307 -33.88 -7.03 6.32
CA LEU A 307 -33.08 -5.88 6.67
C LEU A 307 -32.23 -6.24 7.87
N LYS A 308 -30.91 -6.19 7.71
CA LYS A 308 -29.93 -6.42 8.77
C LYS A 308 -29.02 -5.21 8.95
N PHE A 309 -28.68 -4.94 10.19
CA PHE A 309 -27.72 -3.93 10.60
C PHE A 309 -26.64 -4.58 11.46
N THR A 310 -25.41 -4.25 11.17
CA THR A 310 -24.26 -4.55 12.03
C THR A 310 -23.58 -3.22 12.37
N LEU A 311 -23.31 -3.02 13.63
CA LEU A 311 -22.58 -1.86 14.15
C LEU A 311 -21.46 -2.35 15.04
N ASP A 312 -20.25 -1.91 14.77
CA ASP A 312 -19.05 -2.21 15.55
C ASP A 312 -18.34 -0.94 15.97
N TYR A 313 -17.85 -0.95 17.19
CA TYR A 313 -16.84 -0.04 17.70
C TYR A 313 -15.58 -0.84 18.01
N TYR A 314 -14.44 -0.36 17.51
CA TYR A 314 -13.15 -0.95 17.83
C TYR A 314 -12.15 0.08 18.36
N ASN A 315 -11.23 -0.41 19.21
CA ASN A 315 -10.08 0.34 19.67
C ASN A 315 -8.88 -0.61 19.72
N LYS A 316 -7.96 -0.42 18.79
CA LYS A 316 -6.73 -1.19 18.67
C LYS A 316 -5.56 -0.30 19.08
N TYR A 317 -4.84 -0.71 20.12
CA TYR A 317 -3.63 -0.07 20.59
C TYR A 317 -2.46 -1.01 20.38
N THR A 318 -1.56 -0.65 19.47
CA THR A 318 -0.32 -1.39 19.19
C THR A 318 0.79 -0.74 19.98
N ASP A 319 1.34 -1.45 20.95
CA ASP A 319 2.53 -1.08 21.70
C ASP A 319 3.76 -1.82 21.16
N LYS A 320 4.94 -1.36 21.53
CA LYS A 320 6.21 -1.95 21.08
C LYS A 320 6.30 -2.03 19.55
N ALA A 321 5.68 -1.08 18.83
CA ALA A 321 5.76 -1.04 17.38
C ALA A 321 7.23 -0.95 16.95
N ILE A 322 7.59 -1.79 15.97
CA ILE A 322 8.96 -1.89 15.47
C ILE A 322 9.15 -0.84 14.38
N PHE A 323 10.09 0.05 14.61
CA PHE A 323 10.51 1.05 13.64
C PHE A 323 12.00 0.92 13.36
N GLU A 324 12.37 1.26 12.15
CA GLU A 324 13.73 1.58 11.80
C GLU A 324 14.15 2.89 12.49
N PHE A 325 15.27 2.86 13.14
CA PHE A 325 15.81 3.95 13.91
C PHE A 325 17.20 4.31 13.40
N ASN A 326 17.42 5.58 13.12
CA ASN A 326 18.72 6.10 12.74
C ASN A 326 19.40 6.71 13.97
N PRO A 327 20.39 6.05 14.58
CA PRO A 327 21.12 6.63 15.70
C PRO A 327 21.88 7.89 15.27
N ALA A 328 22.16 8.78 16.24
CA ALA A 328 22.90 9.99 15.98
C ALA A 328 24.26 9.69 15.34
N LEU A 329 24.67 10.50 14.36
CA LEU A 329 25.92 10.31 13.60
C LEU A 329 27.17 10.29 14.49
N GLU A 330 27.12 10.93 15.67
CA GLU A 330 28.20 10.97 16.65
C GLU A 330 28.51 9.60 17.26
N THR A 331 27.61 8.63 17.15
CA THR A 331 27.85 7.25 17.63
C THR A 331 28.82 6.48 16.74
N GLY A 332 29.14 6.99 15.53
CA GLY A 332 30.05 6.35 14.57
C GLY A 332 29.53 5.02 14.02
N GLY A 333 28.26 4.71 14.26
CA GLY A 333 27.62 3.47 13.85
C GLY A 333 26.86 3.58 12.51
N PRO A 334 26.44 2.45 11.96
CA PRO A 334 25.61 2.40 10.76
C PRO A 334 24.21 3.00 11.00
N ARG A 335 23.56 3.40 9.91
CA ARG A 335 22.38 4.26 9.93
C ARG A 335 21.05 3.57 10.25
N GLU A 336 20.99 2.23 10.21
CA GLU A 336 19.73 1.49 10.32
C GLU A 336 19.73 0.56 11.52
N PHE A 337 18.72 0.66 12.35
CA PHE A 337 18.57 -0.14 13.56
C PHE A 337 17.08 -0.34 13.88
N PHE A 338 16.62 -1.59 13.89
CA PHE A 338 15.24 -1.90 14.23
C PHE A 338 15.04 -2.02 15.74
N SER A 339 14.02 -1.35 16.28
CA SER A 339 13.72 -1.40 17.71
C SER A 339 12.22 -1.25 17.99
N ASN A 340 11.77 -1.79 19.12
CA ASN A 340 10.40 -1.68 19.63
C ASN A 340 10.21 -0.32 20.33
N VAL A 341 10.01 0.75 19.57
CA VAL A 341 10.10 2.14 20.09
C VAL A 341 8.82 2.95 19.98
N GLY A 342 7.78 2.43 19.37
CA GLY A 342 6.56 3.18 19.10
C GLY A 342 5.30 2.61 19.70
N ALA A 343 4.25 3.43 19.72
CA ALA A 343 2.89 2.99 19.94
C ALA A 343 1.92 3.75 19.03
N ILE A 344 0.98 3.01 18.45
CA ILE A 344 -0.03 3.53 17.52
C ILE A 344 -1.41 3.09 18.00
N ARG A 345 -2.36 4.01 17.98
CA ARG A 345 -3.78 3.74 18.26
C ARG A 345 -4.60 3.87 16.99
N ASN A 346 -5.42 2.86 16.72
CA ASN A 346 -6.46 2.89 15.70
C ASN A 346 -7.81 2.69 16.37
N GLN A 347 -8.74 3.61 16.18
CA GLN A 347 -10.09 3.49 16.74
C GLN A 347 -11.12 3.95 15.73
N GLY A 348 -12.30 3.33 15.77
CA GLY A 348 -13.30 3.63 14.80
C GLY A 348 -14.62 2.94 15.01
N PHE A 349 -15.51 3.20 14.04
CA PHE A 349 -16.81 2.59 13.93
C PHE A 349 -16.95 1.95 12.55
N GLU A 350 -17.59 0.81 12.52
CA GLU A 350 -17.98 0.13 11.29
C GLU A 350 -19.48 -0.11 11.29
N PHE A 351 -20.08 0.11 10.14
CA PHE A 351 -21.51 -0.04 9.95
C PHE A 351 -21.79 -0.81 8.66
N VAL A 352 -22.63 -1.84 8.74
CA VAL A 352 -23.07 -2.63 7.59
C VAL A 352 -24.59 -2.71 7.55
N ILE A 353 -25.14 -2.53 6.37
CA ILE A 353 -26.55 -2.77 6.07
C ILE A 353 -26.64 -3.83 4.98
N ASP A 354 -27.37 -4.91 5.27
CA ASP A 354 -27.83 -5.86 4.27
C ASP A 354 -29.35 -5.74 4.14
N ALA A 355 -29.83 -5.42 2.95
CA ALA A 355 -31.25 -5.25 2.70
C ALA A 355 -31.69 -6.01 1.44
N THR A 356 -32.86 -6.62 1.51
CA THR A 356 -33.58 -7.17 0.36
C THR A 356 -34.97 -6.54 0.28
N PRO A 357 -35.07 -5.26 -0.19
CA PRO A 357 -36.33 -4.52 -0.18
C PRO A 357 -37.44 -5.22 -0.98
N ILE A 358 -37.06 -5.83 -2.09
CA ILE A 358 -38.00 -6.53 -2.99
C ILE A 358 -37.50 -7.94 -3.23
N ARG A 359 -38.38 -8.91 -2.97
CA ARG A 359 -38.15 -10.33 -3.30
C ARG A 359 -39.48 -11.00 -3.62
N ASN A 360 -39.62 -11.40 -4.87
CA ASN A 360 -40.72 -12.22 -5.35
C ASN A 360 -40.20 -13.26 -6.35
N ASP A 361 -41.06 -14.07 -6.90
CA ASP A 361 -40.66 -15.20 -7.78
C ASP A 361 -39.90 -14.77 -9.04
N ASN A 362 -40.14 -13.58 -9.53
CA ASN A 362 -39.56 -13.09 -10.78
C ASN A 362 -38.45 -12.05 -10.58
N PHE A 363 -38.50 -11.27 -9.46
CA PHE A 363 -37.61 -10.14 -9.25
C PHE A 363 -37.09 -10.11 -7.82
N SER A 364 -35.78 -9.87 -7.67
CA SER A 364 -35.18 -9.52 -6.39
C SER A 364 -34.24 -8.33 -6.53
N TRP A 365 -34.27 -7.49 -5.51
CA TRP A 365 -33.32 -6.40 -5.34
C TRP A 365 -32.63 -6.56 -3.99
N SER A 366 -31.30 -6.68 -4.00
CA SER A 366 -30.48 -6.77 -2.79
C SER A 366 -29.50 -5.62 -2.75
N ILE A 367 -29.29 -5.08 -1.55
CA ILE A 367 -28.39 -3.98 -1.24
C ILE A 367 -27.46 -4.45 -0.13
N ASN A 368 -26.15 -4.28 -0.33
CA ASN A 368 -25.18 -4.32 0.76
C ASN A 368 -24.46 -2.98 0.80
N ALA A 369 -24.57 -2.27 1.92
CA ALA A 369 -23.89 -1.00 2.15
C ALA A 369 -23.03 -1.11 3.39
N ASN A 370 -21.80 -0.59 3.32
CA ASN A 370 -20.90 -0.51 4.45
C ASN A 370 -20.24 0.86 4.55
N ALA A 371 -19.95 1.27 5.77
CA ALA A 371 -19.22 2.50 6.06
C ALA A 371 -18.28 2.26 7.24
N ALA A 372 -17.07 2.75 7.13
CA ALA A 372 -16.08 2.71 8.21
C ALA A 372 -15.54 4.11 8.46
N TYR A 373 -15.44 4.46 9.72
CA TYR A 373 -14.70 5.61 10.23
C TYR A 373 -13.47 5.08 10.97
N ASN A 374 -12.28 5.53 10.63
CA ASN A 374 -11.05 5.15 11.32
C ASN A 374 -10.18 6.37 11.60
N LYS A 375 -9.68 6.47 12.83
CA LYS A 375 -8.67 7.46 13.20
C LYS A 375 -7.44 6.73 13.73
N SER A 376 -6.31 6.93 13.06
CA SER A 376 -4.99 6.39 13.44
C SER A 376 -4.15 7.49 14.05
N MET A 377 -3.62 7.29 15.26
CA MET A 377 -2.79 8.27 15.96
C MET A 377 -1.48 7.63 16.42
N VAL A 378 -0.40 8.38 16.31
CA VAL A 378 0.87 8.06 16.96
C VAL A 378 0.76 8.48 18.42
N GLU A 379 0.83 7.51 19.35
CA GLU A 379 0.70 7.75 20.78
C GLU A 379 2.06 7.93 21.45
N LYS A 380 3.08 7.19 20.96
CA LYS A 380 4.40 7.17 21.56
C LYS A 380 5.45 6.91 20.49
N LEU A 381 6.59 7.56 20.61
CA LEU A 381 7.85 7.24 19.95
C LEU A 381 8.97 7.23 21.01
N SER A 382 10.14 6.69 20.68
CA SER A 382 11.28 6.74 21.60
C SER A 382 11.66 8.19 21.93
N GLN A 383 12.34 8.40 23.06
CA GLN A 383 12.71 9.76 23.49
C GLN A 383 13.63 10.47 22.48
N ASP A 384 14.37 9.70 21.67
CA ASP A 384 15.29 10.20 20.66
C ASP A 384 14.62 10.48 19.31
N LEU A 385 13.37 10.03 19.12
CA LEU A 385 12.57 10.19 17.93
C LEU A 385 11.31 11.03 18.21
N LYS A 386 11.46 12.34 18.28
CA LYS A 386 10.30 13.23 18.42
C LYS A 386 9.56 13.46 17.11
N THR A 387 10.29 13.48 16.01
CA THR A 387 9.76 13.51 14.64
C THR A 387 10.63 12.64 13.77
N TRP A 388 10.01 11.78 12.99
CA TRP A 388 10.71 11.02 11.98
C TRP A 388 10.23 11.52 10.61
N ASP A 389 11.14 12.06 9.85
CA ASP A 389 10.86 12.64 8.54
C ASP A 389 11.27 11.72 7.38
N GLY A 390 11.52 10.42 7.67
CA GLY A 390 11.86 9.39 6.70
C GLY A 390 13.29 9.38 6.19
N GLY A 391 14.11 10.30 6.64
CA GLY A 391 15.58 10.16 6.69
C GLY A 391 16.40 10.31 5.44
N GLU A 392 15.91 10.75 4.28
CA GLU A 392 16.81 11.10 3.19
C GLU A 392 16.50 12.46 2.55
N THR A 393 17.54 13.28 2.58
CA THR A 393 17.61 14.58 1.94
C THR A 393 17.78 14.46 0.44
N ASP A 394 16.75 14.02 -0.28
CA ASP A 394 16.67 14.37 -1.68
C ASP A 394 16.24 15.83 -1.78
N PRO A 395 17.09 16.77 -2.23
CA PRO A 395 16.73 18.18 -2.33
C PRO A 395 15.54 18.41 -3.29
N ASP A 396 15.28 17.50 -4.22
CA ASP A 396 14.11 17.51 -5.09
C ASP A 396 12.90 16.77 -4.47
N ASN A 397 13.10 15.97 -3.44
CA ASN A 397 12.15 15.04 -2.84
C ASN A 397 11.96 15.28 -1.34
N ASN A 398 11.93 16.52 -0.91
CA ASN A 398 11.68 16.83 0.49
C ASN A 398 10.53 16.01 1.05
N GLU A 399 10.84 15.23 2.06
CA GLU A 399 9.89 14.40 2.79
C GLU A 399 8.72 15.24 3.27
N LEU A 400 7.54 14.70 3.00
CA LEU A 400 6.30 15.41 3.24
C LEU A 400 5.54 14.85 4.42
N VAL A 401 5.98 13.72 4.97
CA VAL A 401 5.29 13.01 6.06
C VAL A 401 6.24 12.84 7.22
N ALA A 402 5.76 13.06 8.43
CA ALA A 402 6.53 12.81 9.64
C ALA A 402 5.68 12.06 10.67
N LEU A 403 6.33 11.51 11.70
CA LEU A 403 5.69 10.91 12.85
C LEU A 403 6.01 11.71 14.10
N ALA A 404 4.98 12.04 14.87
CA ALA A 404 5.14 12.59 16.20
C ALA A 404 3.97 12.19 17.11
N PRO A 405 4.20 12.01 18.41
CA PRO A 405 3.11 11.76 19.35
C PRO A 405 2.04 12.84 19.30
N GLY A 406 0.77 12.41 19.28
CA GLY A 406 -0.38 13.31 19.18
C GLY A 406 -0.81 13.66 17.74
N HIS A 407 -0.04 13.24 16.73
CA HIS A 407 -0.36 13.44 15.32
C HIS A 407 -0.95 12.18 14.70
N VAL A 408 -1.74 12.37 13.63
CA VAL A 408 -2.30 11.24 12.90
C VAL A 408 -1.24 10.54 12.05
N LEU A 409 -1.35 9.24 11.89
CA LEU A 409 -0.43 8.49 11.03
C LEU A 409 -0.52 9.01 9.59
N GLY A 410 0.63 9.22 8.95
CA GLY A 410 0.70 9.72 7.58
C GLY A 410 0.32 11.19 7.42
N GLU A 411 0.40 11.98 8.51
CA GLU A 411 0.19 13.42 8.45
C GLU A 411 1.31 14.12 7.71
N TYR A 412 0.95 15.08 6.85
CA TYR A 412 1.93 15.88 6.12
C TYR A 412 2.60 16.90 7.03
N TYR A 413 3.94 16.89 6.98
CA TYR A 413 4.82 17.82 7.67
C TYR A 413 5.74 18.48 6.65
N THR A 414 5.37 19.67 6.17
CA THR A 414 6.02 20.31 5.02
C THR A 414 6.03 21.82 5.13
N ILE A 415 6.71 22.48 4.20
CA ILE A 415 6.64 23.93 4.03
C ILE A 415 5.25 24.31 3.51
N LEU A 416 4.64 25.31 4.15
CA LEU A 416 3.31 25.78 3.81
C LEU A 416 3.37 26.83 2.72
N TRP A 417 2.65 26.57 1.61
CA TRP A 417 2.46 27.49 0.51
C TRP A 417 1.50 28.61 0.89
N ALA A 418 1.89 29.88 0.64
CA ALA A 418 1.07 31.05 0.95
C ALA A 418 0.49 31.75 -0.30
N GLY A 419 0.72 31.18 -1.49
CA GLY A 419 0.23 31.76 -2.74
C GLY A 419 1.25 32.59 -3.48
N VAL A 420 0.77 33.59 -4.21
CA VAL A 420 1.58 34.48 -5.06
C VAL A 420 1.43 35.93 -4.59
N ALA A 421 2.53 36.63 -4.48
CA ALA A 421 2.56 38.03 -4.10
C ALA A 421 1.77 38.90 -5.09
N GLN A 422 0.77 39.59 -4.63
CA GLN A 422 -0.08 40.46 -5.44
C GLN A 422 0.45 41.91 -5.50
N ALA A 423 1.39 42.27 -4.59
CA ALA A 423 2.00 43.57 -4.51
C ALA A 423 3.45 43.46 -4.03
N ASN A 424 4.24 44.52 -4.29
CA ASN A 424 5.61 44.62 -3.77
C ASN A 424 5.59 44.88 -2.26
N ASP A 425 6.48 44.19 -1.53
CA ASP A 425 6.86 44.51 -0.15
C ASP A 425 8.39 44.71 -0.05
N PRO A 426 8.86 45.94 -0.22
CA PRO A 426 10.29 46.21 -0.18
C PRO A 426 10.96 45.92 1.18
N ALA A 427 10.20 45.95 2.29
CA ALA A 427 10.74 45.66 3.62
C ALA A 427 11.14 44.18 3.75
N LYS A 428 10.47 43.29 3.02
CA LYS A 428 10.75 41.86 2.98
C LYS A 428 11.49 41.42 1.71
N GLY A 429 11.74 42.33 0.77
CA GLY A 429 12.34 42.02 -0.54
C GLY A 429 11.41 41.22 -1.45
N ILE A 430 10.10 41.26 -1.20
CA ILE A 430 9.07 40.56 -2.00
C ILE A 430 8.66 41.43 -3.17
N LYS A 431 8.56 40.83 -4.36
CA LYS A 431 8.03 41.47 -5.58
C LYS A 431 6.69 40.84 -5.94
N ALA A 432 5.81 41.64 -6.54
CA ALA A 432 4.59 41.10 -7.11
C ALA A 432 4.90 40.01 -8.14
N GLY A 433 4.17 38.90 -8.08
CA GLY A 433 4.43 37.68 -8.85
C GLY A 433 5.35 36.66 -8.17
N ASP A 434 6.00 36.99 -7.07
CA ASP A 434 6.86 36.04 -6.33
C ASP A 434 6.01 34.92 -5.71
N ALA A 435 6.59 33.72 -5.67
CA ALA A 435 6.09 32.59 -4.86
C ALA A 435 6.23 32.91 -3.37
N LEU A 436 5.18 32.70 -2.60
CA LEU A 436 5.18 32.97 -1.15
C LEU A 436 5.02 31.70 -0.34
N TYR A 437 5.75 31.66 0.77
CA TYR A 437 5.67 30.60 1.77
C TYR A 437 5.41 31.22 3.13
N TYR A 438 4.67 30.54 3.98
CA TYR A 438 4.58 30.93 5.38
C TYR A 438 5.91 30.66 6.10
N THR A 439 6.33 31.61 6.95
CA THR A 439 7.58 31.47 7.69
C THR A 439 7.51 30.32 8.71
N ASP A 440 6.33 30.04 9.24
CA ASP A 440 6.07 28.97 10.20
C ASP A 440 4.61 28.47 10.14
N GLY A 441 4.26 27.55 11.04
CA GLY A 441 2.93 26.97 11.15
C GLY A 441 1.83 27.93 11.64
N SER A 442 2.17 29.13 12.15
CA SER A 442 1.17 30.12 12.58
C SER A 442 0.46 30.78 11.40
N GLN A 443 1.04 30.73 10.21
CA GLN A 443 0.52 31.33 8.96
C GLN A 443 0.26 32.83 9.06
N THR A 444 1.01 33.52 9.89
CA THR A 444 0.84 34.95 10.13
C THR A 444 1.83 35.82 9.34
N ASP A 445 2.97 35.26 8.95
CA ASP A 445 4.03 35.94 8.20
C ASP A 445 4.46 35.14 6.98
N VAL A 446 4.91 35.84 5.93
CA VAL A 446 5.29 35.26 4.65
C VAL A 446 6.67 35.69 4.18
N THR A 447 7.30 34.82 3.42
CA THR A 447 8.59 35.04 2.76
C THR A 447 8.56 34.51 1.34
N ASN A 448 9.31 35.14 0.42
CA ASN A 448 9.58 34.60 -0.92
C ASN A 448 10.84 33.72 -0.93
N ASN A 449 11.58 33.64 0.18
CA ASN A 449 12.73 32.77 0.33
C ASN A 449 12.36 31.48 1.08
N ARG A 450 12.24 30.37 0.35
CA ARG A 450 11.88 29.06 0.90
C ARG A 450 12.80 28.60 2.04
N SER A 451 14.08 28.99 2.03
CA SER A 451 15.04 28.67 3.11
C SER A 451 14.71 29.34 4.43
N ASN A 452 13.91 30.40 4.42
CA ASN A 452 13.45 31.08 5.63
C ASN A 452 12.11 30.50 6.15
N ALA A 453 11.49 29.58 5.40
CA ALA A 453 10.26 28.92 5.79
C ALA A 453 10.57 27.65 6.58
N GLN A 454 9.84 27.43 7.66
CA GLN A 454 9.93 26.21 8.46
C GLN A 454 8.85 25.22 8.07
N LYS A 455 9.17 23.92 8.14
CA LYS A 455 8.16 22.86 8.00
C LYS A 455 7.14 22.97 9.14
N ALA A 456 5.89 22.69 8.83
CA ALA A 456 4.80 22.67 9.80
C ALA A 456 3.84 21.52 9.51
N TRP A 457 3.12 21.10 10.53
CA TRP A 457 2.05 20.12 10.42
C TRP A 457 0.86 20.70 9.67
N LEU A 458 0.39 19.96 8.65
CA LEU A 458 -0.69 20.43 7.80
C LEU A 458 -2.08 20.08 8.37
N GLY A 459 -2.17 19.22 9.37
CA GLY A 459 -3.44 18.68 9.86
C GLY A 459 -4.15 17.77 8.86
N LYS A 460 -3.44 17.27 7.85
CA LYS A 460 -3.97 16.47 6.74
C LYS A 460 -3.14 15.20 6.57
N SER A 461 -3.81 14.07 6.38
CA SER A 461 -3.18 12.75 6.26
C SER A 461 -3.44 12.12 4.89
N ALA A 462 -2.54 11.24 4.49
CA ALA A 462 -2.69 10.37 3.33
C ALA A 462 -3.64 9.17 3.55
N PHE A 463 -4.07 8.93 4.80
CA PHE A 463 -4.95 7.83 5.13
C PHE A 463 -6.39 8.29 5.15
N PRO A 464 -7.30 7.65 4.38
CA PRO A 464 -8.72 7.97 4.41
C PRO A 464 -9.32 7.78 5.80
N VAL A 465 -10.06 8.77 6.28
CA VAL A 465 -10.81 8.69 7.54
C VAL A 465 -12.10 7.91 7.34
N TYR A 466 -12.77 8.11 6.20
CA TYR A 466 -14.01 7.42 5.87
C TYR A 466 -13.84 6.54 4.64
N ASN A 467 -14.28 5.29 4.75
CA ASN A 467 -14.38 4.34 3.64
C ASN A 467 -15.82 3.88 3.51
N VAL A 468 -16.37 3.90 2.31
CA VAL A 468 -17.75 3.48 2.05
C VAL A 468 -17.82 2.53 0.88
N GLY A 469 -18.74 1.58 0.95
CA GLY A 469 -19.04 0.64 -0.11
C GLY A 469 -20.54 0.47 -0.28
N LEU A 470 -21.01 0.37 -1.53
CA LEU A 470 -22.41 0.14 -1.85
C LEU A 470 -22.51 -0.84 -3.01
N THR A 471 -22.97 -2.04 -2.72
CA THR A 471 -23.30 -3.05 -3.72
C THR A 471 -24.81 -3.09 -3.93
N ASN A 472 -25.24 -3.03 -5.18
CA ASN A 472 -26.63 -3.31 -5.58
C ASN A 472 -26.64 -4.52 -6.50
N GLU A 473 -27.60 -5.40 -6.30
CA GLU A 473 -27.85 -6.54 -7.19
C GLU A 473 -29.35 -6.60 -7.52
N PHE A 474 -29.64 -6.61 -8.82
CA PHE A 474 -30.98 -6.77 -9.37
C PHE A 474 -31.04 -8.08 -10.13
N LYS A 475 -31.98 -8.95 -9.77
CA LYS A 475 -32.25 -10.20 -10.48
C LYS A 475 -33.65 -10.19 -11.03
N TYR A 476 -33.78 -10.46 -12.32
CA TYR A 476 -35.06 -10.63 -12.98
C TYR A 476 -35.03 -11.92 -13.80
N LYS A 477 -35.72 -12.95 -13.33
CA LYS A 477 -35.64 -14.30 -13.91
C LYS A 477 -34.19 -14.76 -14.03
N GLY A 478 -33.68 -15.05 -15.22
CA GLY A 478 -32.28 -15.45 -15.48
C GLY A 478 -31.27 -14.26 -15.54
N LEU A 479 -31.76 -13.03 -15.69
CA LEU A 479 -30.90 -11.84 -15.81
C LEU A 479 -30.48 -11.33 -14.44
N SER A 480 -29.18 -11.01 -14.26
CA SER A 480 -28.67 -10.35 -13.06
C SER A 480 -27.77 -9.18 -13.44
N LEU A 481 -28.02 -8.03 -12.83
CA LEU A 481 -27.19 -6.83 -12.90
C LEU A 481 -26.68 -6.52 -11.48
N SER A 482 -25.37 -6.46 -11.31
CA SER A 482 -24.77 -6.01 -10.06
C SER A 482 -23.77 -4.89 -10.31
N PHE A 483 -23.65 -3.96 -9.35
CA PHE A 483 -22.61 -2.95 -9.36
C PHE A 483 -22.13 -2.62 -7.95
N LEU A 484 -20.83 -2.33 -7.83
CA LEU A 484 -20.15 -1.91 -6.61
C LEU A 484 -19.65 -0.48 -6.78
N LEU A 485 -20.12 0.41 -5.95
CA LEU A 485 -19.58 1.73 -5.73
C LEU A 485 -18.70 1.71 -4.48
N THR A 486 -17.53 2.32 -4.54
CA THR A 486 -16.65 2.56 -3.39
C THR A 486 -16.34 4.04 -3.28
N GLY A 487 -16.10 4.53 -2.08
CA GLY A 487 -15.69 5.91 -1.84
C GLY A 487 -14.71 5.99 -0.67
N GLN A 488 -13.77 6.91 -0.78
CA GLN A 488 -12.81 7.26 0.26
C GLN A 488 -12.87 8.77 0.47
N PHE A 489 -12.87 9.19 1.74
CA PHE A 489 -13.05 10.60 2.07
C PHE A 489 -12.16 11.02 3.24
N ASP A 490 -11.92 12.33 3.29
CA ASP A 490 -11.08 13.00 4.27
C ASP A 490 -9.65 12.46 4.29
N PHE A 491 -9.06 12.44 3.11
CA PHE A 491 -7.63 12.16 2.93
C PHE A 491 -7.04 13.05 1.85
N TYR A 492 -5.72 13.10 1.81
CA TYR A 492 -4.99 14.00 0.92
C TYR A 492 -3.90 13.24 0.20
N VAL A 493 -3.59 13.69 -1.02
CA VAL A 493 -2.58 13.09 -1.87
C VAL A 493 -1.64 14.15 -2.41
N GLN A 494 -0.36 13.84 -2.44
CA GLN A 494 0.64 14.71 -3.05
C GLN A 494 0.82 14.36 -4.51
N ASN A 495 0.70 15.34 -5.38
CA ASN A 495 1.01 15.21 -6.80
C ASN A 495 2.45 15.64 -7.09
N GLY A 496 3.39 14.70 -6.97
CA GLY A 496 4.80 14.96 -7.29
C GLY A 496 5.05 15.24 -8.77
N VAL A 497 4.26 14.64 -9.67
CA VAL A 497 4.35 14.90 -11.11
C VAL A 497 3.99 16.35 -11.44
N ARG A 498 3.03 16.94 -10.72
CA ARG A 498 2.63 18.34 -10.90
C ARG A 498 3.80 19.30 -10.64
N SER A 499 4.71 18.98 -9.72
CA SER A 499 5.90 19.80 -9.48
C SER A 499 6.83 19.90 -10.69
N TYR A 500 6.81 18.87 -11.57
CA TYR A 500 7.56 18.86 -12.81
C TYR A 500 6.79 19.42 -14.02
N THR A 501 5.47 19.44 -13.97
CA THR A 501 4.61 19.90 -15.06
C THR A 501 4.03 21.29 -14.85
N GLN A 502 4.19 21.83 -13.64
CA GLN A 502 3.81 23.19 -13.26
C GLN A 502 5.04 23.92 -12.67
N HIS A 503 6.12 23.96 -13.46
CA HIS A 503 7.41 24.48 -13.05
C HIS A 503 7.61 25.99 -13.38
N ASP A 504 6.51 26.69 -13.65
CA ASP A 504 6.47 28.14 -13.85
C ASP A 504 7.54 28.64 -14.87
N GLY A 505 7.71 27.91 -15.97
CA GLY A 505 8.63 28.26 -17.07
C GLY A 505 10.10 27.91 -16.84
N ARG A 506 10.50 27.34 -15.71
CA ARG A 506 11.91 27.04 -15.38
C ARG A 506 12.60 26.11 -16.36
N PHE A 507 11.88 25.13 -16.91
CA PHE A 507 12.42 24.15 -17.86
C PHE A 507 11.84 24.36 -19.25
N PRO A 508 12.49 25.11 -20.14
CA PRO A 508 11.95 25.45 -21.45
C PRO A 508 11.76 24.23 -22.36
N THR A 509 12.43 23.11 -22.07
CA THR A 509 12.36 21.86 -22.84
C THR A 509 11.30 20.90 -22.36
N ARG A 510 10.65 21.17 -21.22
CA ARG A 510 9.63 20.29 -20.62
C ARG A 510 8.22 20.80 -20.90
N ASN A 511 7.30 19.87 -21.09
CA ASN A 511 5.88 20.18 -21.16
C ASN A 511 5.35 20.67 -19.83
N GLN A 512 4.44 21.63 -19.91
CA GLN A 512 3.66 22.08 -18.76
C GLN A 512 2.20 21.66 -18.93
N VAL A 513 1.49 21.59 -17.80
CA VAL A 513 0.02 21.47 -17.78
C VAL A 513 -0.61 22.77 -18.24
N ALA A 514 -1.85 22.70 -18.76
CA ALA A 514 -2.54 23.89 -19.25
C ALA A 514 -2.71 24.98 -18.17
N ASP A 515 -2.87 24.59 -16.91
CA ASP A 515 -2.98 25.51 -15.78
C ASP A 515 -1.74 26.39 -15.60
N ALA A 516 -0.57 25.95 -16.10
CA ALA A 516 0.65 26.76 -16.08
C ALA A 516 0.61 27.97 -17.03
N LEU A 517 -0.38 28.03 -17.91
CA LEU A 517 -0.62 29.22 -18.76
C LEU A 517 -1.25 30.37 -17.95
N ASP A 518 -1.84 30.07 -16.79
CA ASP A 518 -2.41 31.04 -15.86
C ASP A 518 -1.35 31.59 -14.89
N ASN A 519 -0.16 31.94 -15.40
CA ASN A 519 0.89 32.53 -14.59
C ASN A 519 0.62 34.01 -14.30
N TRP A 520 1.05 34.45 -13.13
CA TRP A 520 1.01 35.87 -12.76
C TRP A 520 1.82 36.69 -13.75
N THR A 521 1.24 37.79 -14.27
CA THR A 521 1.93 38.77 -15.14
C THR A 521 1.24 40.12 -15.07
N ASP A 522 2.02 41.17 -15.04
CA ASP A 522 1.59 42.56 -15.17
C ASP A 522 2.01 43.18 -16.52
N ALA A 523 2.41 42.35 -17.47
CA ALA A 523 2.80 42.79 -18.80
C ALA A 523 1.63 43.52 -19.51
N PRO A 524 1.82 44.72 -20.05
CA PRO A 524 0.74 45.45 -20.72
C PRO A 524 0.04 44.64 -21.82
N GLY A 525 -1.27 44.47 -21.71
CA GLY A 525 -2.08 43.69 -22.65
C GLY A 525 -2.13 42.20 -22.38
N ALA A 526 -1.40 41.70 -21.38
CA ALA A 526 -1.42 40.30 -20.94
C ALA A 526 -1.51 40.21 -19.40
N GLU A 527 -2.13 41.20 -18.75
CA GLU A 527 -2.26 41.28 -17.29
C GLU A 527 -3.05 40.06 -16.76
N ASN A 528 -2.42 39.31 -15.87
CA ASN A 528 -2.99 38.19 -15.17
C ASN A 528 -2.44 38.14 -13.74
N TYR A 529 -3.32 38.28 -12.74
CA TYR A 529 -2.95 38.33 -11.33
C TYR A 529 -3.24 36.98 -10.63
N SER A 530 -2.70 35.90 -11.20
CA SER A 530 -2.85 34.56 -10.63
C SER A 530 -2.43 34.52 -9.16
N THR A 531 -3.25 33.90 -8.32
CA THR A 531 -2.95 33.68 -6.89
C THR A 531 -2.26 32.34 -6.64
N GLU A 532 -2.20 31.48 -7.65
CA GLU A 532 -1.67 30.10 -7.53
C GLU A 532 -0.38 29.88 -8.30
N ASN A 533 -0.22 30.54 -9.47
CA ASN A 533 0.93 30.36 -10.34
C ASN A 533 1.78 31.63 -10.33
N PRO A 534 3.00 31.57 -9.80
CA PRO A 534 3.90 32.72 -9.78
C PRO A 534 4.36 33.14 -11.18
N ILE A 535 5.09 34.27 -11.26
CA ILE A 535 5.63 34.76 -12.51
C ILE A 535 6.50 33.69 -13.19
N ALA A 536 6.29 33.49 -14.48
CA ALA A 536 7.09 32.55 -15.24
C ALA A 536 8.54 33.06 -15.40
N THR A 537 9.50 32.27 -14.94
CA THR A 537 10.93 32.56 -15.11
C THR A 537 11.51 31.72 -16.23
N ILE A 538 11.52 32.28 -17.45
CA ILE A 538 12.06 31.60 -18.62
C ILE A 538 13.60 31.60 -18.55
N GLY A 539 14.20 30.43 -18.57
CA GLY A 539 15.61 30.27 -18.95
C GLY A 539 16.67 30.52 -17.87
N ASN A 540 16.38 30.48 -16.60
CA ASN A 540 17.42 30.50 -15.54
C ASN A 540 18.14 29.16 -15.34
N ALA A 541 18.40 28.43 -16.42
CA ALA A 541 19.23 27.21 -16.42
C ALA A 541 20.68 27.46 -15.95
N GLY A 542 21.13 28.72 -15.94
CA GLY A 542 22.49 29.08 -15.50
C GLY A 542 22.69 29.26 -13.99
N GLN A 543 21.66 29.17 -13.17
CA GLN A 543 21.76 29.27 -11.71
C GLN A 543 21.40 27.99 -10.97
N LEU A 544 21.72 26.86 -11.54
CA LEU A 544 21.63 25.54 -10.87
C LEU A 544 22.47 25.41 -9.58
N GLY A 545 23.32 26.40 -9.27
CA GLY A 545 24.16 26.40 -8.06
C GLY A 545 23.56 27.12 -6.84
N THR A 546 22.51 27.89 -7.03
CA THR A 546 21.74 28.44 -5.91
C THR A 546 20.36 27.81 -5.97
N VAL A 547 20.12 26.78 -5.15
CA VAL A 547 18.79 26.37 -4.70
C VAL A 547 18.23 27.58 -3.97
N GLY A 548 17.93 28.62 -4.76
CA GLY A 548 17.55 29.93 -4.27
C GLY A 548 16.05 30.04 -4.24
N ALA A 549 15.70 30.90 -3.40
CA ALA A 549 14.46 31.56 -3.06
C ALA A 549 13.23 31.45 -4.01
N ALA A 550 13.39 31.11 -5.25
CA ALA A 550 12.33 31.15 -6.29
C ALA A 550 11.92 29.80 -6.86
N ASP A 551 12.34 28.65 -6.28
CA ASP A 551 11.92 27.35 -6.80
C ASP A 551 10.56 26.90 -6.24
N SER A 552 9.50 27.40 -6.86
CA SER A 552 8.10 27.10 -6.50
C SER A 552 7.69 25.64 -6.73
N ARG A 553 8.51 24.86 -7.46
CA ARG A 553 8.28 23.43 -7.73
C ARG A 553 8.66 22.52 -6.56
N LEU A 554 9.51 23.00 -5.65
CA LEU A 554 9.95 22.17 -4.52
C LEU A 554 8.79 21.79 -3.63
N ALA A 555 8.92 20.66 -2.98
CA ALA A 555 7.90 20.07 -2.14
C ALA A 555 7.33 21.05 -1.12
N SER A 556 6.04 21.28 -1.18
CA SER A 556 5.27 22.15 -0.30
C SER A 556 3.80 21.76 -0.30
N SER A 557 2.99 22.40 0.49
CA SER A 557 1.54 22.17 0.49
C SER A 557 0.85 22.59 -0.83
N ARG A 558 1.54 23.29 -1.75
CA ARG A 558 1.04 23.65 -3.09
C ARG A 558 0.58 22.43 -3.90
N PHE A 559 1.27 21.31 -3.73
CA PHE A 559 1.03 20.10 -4.53
C PHE A 559 0.25 19.02 -3.76
N ILE A 560 -0.35 19.38 -2.63
CA ILE A 560 -1.20 18.47 -1.84
C ILE A 560 -2.66 18.80 -2.13
N SER A 561 -3.36 17.83 -2.71
CA SER A 561 -4.76 17.93 -3.10
C SER A 561 -5.63 16.99 -2.26
N LYS A 562 -6.93 17.31 -2.16
CA LYS A 562 -7.89 16.42 -1.50
C LYS A 562 -8.15 15.20 -2.37
N GLY A 563 -7.98 13.99 -1.77
CA GLY A 563 -8.12 12.71 -2.48
C GLY A 563 -9.54 12.16 -2.50
N ASP A 564 -10.53 12.87 -1.95
CA ASP A 564 -11.92 12.42 -1.86
C ASP A 564 -12.47 12.02 -3.22
N HIS A 565 -13.03 10.80 -3.29
CA HIS A 565 -13.56 10.28 -4.55
C HIS A 565 -14.63 9.22 -4.35
N ILE A 566 -15.39 8.97 -5.42
CA ILE A 566 -16.28 7.83 -5.58
C ILE A 566 -15.89 7.09 -6.87
N ARG A 567 -15.89 5.77 -6.81
CA ARG A 567 -15.54 4.90 -7.93
C ARG A 567 -16.61 3.86 -8.20
N LEU A 568 -17.01 3.71 -9.46
CA LEU A 568 -17.71 2.52 -9.92
C LEU A 568 -16.66 1.40 -10.11
N LYS A 569 -16.45 0.65 -9.00
CA LYS A 569 -15.38 -0.35 -8.88
C LYS A 569 -15.65 -1.56 -9.75
N GLU A 570 -16.91 -1.99 -9.81
CA GLU A 570 -17.35 -3.13 -10.62
C GLU A 570 -18.77 -2.92 -11.13
N ALA A 571 -19.04 -3.37 -12.35
CA ALA A 571 -20.38 -3.64 -12.83
C ALA A 571 -20.37 -4.97 -13.61
N ARG A 572 -21.37 -5.82 -13.33
CA ARG A 572 -21.52 -7.13 -13.97
C ARG A 572 -22.95 -7.32 -14.43
N LEU A 573 -23.10 -7.66 -15.71
CA LEU A 573 -24.37 -8.11 -16.29
C LEU A 573 -24.21 -9.59 -16.63
N SER A 574 -25.10 -10.44 -16.16
CA SER A 574 -25.07 -11.88 -16.42
C SER A 574 -26.44 -12.43 -16.73
N TYR A 575 -26.46 -13.51 -17.54
CA TYR A 575 -27.68 -14.26 -17.82
C TYR A 575 -27.42 -15.74 -17.56
N SER A 576 -28.24 -16.34 -16.69
CA SER A 576 -28.25 -17.76 -16.39
C SER A 576 -29.37 -18.45 -17.17
N PHE A 577 -29.02 -19.42 -17.99
CA PHE A 577 -29.95 -20.28 -18.70
C PHE A 577 -30.53 -21.39 -17.82
N GLY A 578 -30.05 -21.50 -16.56
CA GLY A 578 -30.45 -22.55 -15.63
C GLY A 578 -30.16 -23.94 -16.20
N SER A 579 -31.11 -24.85 -16.06
CA SER A 579 -31.02 -26.23 -16.52
C SER A 579 -31.52 -26.45 -17.97
N MET A 580 -31.65 -25.40 -18.79
CA MET A 580 -32.18 -25.49 -20.16
C MET A 580 -31.45 -26.51 -21.03
N PHE A 581 -30.16 -26.70 -20.81
CA PHE A 581 -29.30 -27.61 -21.60
C PHE A 581 -29.01 -28.94 -20.90
N LYS A 582 -29.67 -29.22 -19.77
CA LYS A 582 -29.40 -30.44 -18.98
C LYS A 582 -29.71 -31.74 -19.73
N GLU A 583 -30.88 -31.81 -20.37
CA GLU A 583 -31.33 -33.01 -21.07
C GLU A 583 -30.61 -33.22 -22.40
N GLN A 584 -30.13 -32.13 -23.04
CA GLN A 584 -29.53 -32.18 -24.37
C GLN A 584 -28.03 -32.48 -24.33
N VAL A 585 -27.29 -31.86 -23.38
CA VAL A 585 -25.82 -31.92 -23.33
C VAL A 585 -25.26 -32.14 -21.92
N GLY A 586 -26.11 -32.44 -20.93
CA GLY A 586 -25.66 -32.70 -19.55
C GLY A 586 -25.24 -31.47 -18.75
N ILE A 587 -25.49 -30.26 -19.25
CA ILE A 587 -25.13 -29.02 -18.57
C ILE A 587 -26.23 -28.64 -17.58
N ASN A 588 -25.92 -28.73 -16.28
CA ASN A 588 -26.86 -28.39 -15.21
C ASN A 588 -27.07 -26.87 -15.05
N ASN A 589 -26.06 -26.06 -15.35
CA ASN A 589 -26.17 -24.62 -15.33
C ASN A 589 -25.20 -24.00 -16.34
N LEU A 590 -25.71 -23.05 -17.12
CA LEU A 590 -24.92 -22.24 -18.05
C LEU A 590 -25.17 -20.79 -17.74
N THR A 591 -24.12 -20.03 -17.43
CA THR A 591 -24.19 -18.57 -17.20
C THR A 591 -23.19 -17.88 -18.10
N VAL A 592 -23.64 -16.85 -18.81
CA VAL A 592 -22.78 -15.95 -19.58
C VAL A 592 -22.76 -14.60 -18.86
N TYR A 593 -21.61 -13.90 -18.88
CA TYR A 593 -21.51 -12.60 -18.25
C TYR A 593 -20.53 -11.67 -18.94
N VAL A 594 -20.77 -10.39 -18.74
CA VAL A 594 -19.87 -9.28 -19.00
C VAL A 594 -19.58 -8.58 -17.69
N ARG A 595 -18.32 -8.27 -17.41
CA ARG A 595 -17.86 -7.61 -16.18
C ARG A 595 -16.88 -6.51 -16.53
N GLY A 596 -17.14 -5.30 -16.04
CA GLY A 596 -16.20 -4.19 -16.07
C GLY A 596 -15.66 -3.91 -14.68
N THR A 597 -14.37 -3.59 -14.57
CA THR A 597 -13.75 -3.15 -13.29
C THR A 597 -13.11 -1.78 -13.45
N ASN A 598 -13.10 -0.99 -12.37
CA ASN A 598 -12.58 0.39 -12.33
C ASN A 598 -13.15 1.28 -13.45
N ILE A 599 -14.47 1.19 -13.67
CA ILE A 599 -15.14 1.72 -14.87
C ILE A 599 -15.10 3.25 -14.88
N LEU A 600 -15.39 3.87 -13.74
CA LEU A 600 -15.47 5.33 -13.61
C LEU A 600 -15.01 5.76 -12.21
N THR A 601 -14.20 6.82 -12.16
CA THR A 601 -13.81 7.48 -10.92
C THR A 601 -14.22 8.95 -11.00
N TYR A 602 -14.85 9.44 -9.95
CA TYR A 602 -15.17 10.85 -9.78
C TYR A 602 -14.42 11.38 -8.56
N ALA A 603 -13.40 12.21 -8.80
CA ALA A 603 -12.68 12.95 -7.77
C ALA A 603 -13.41 14.28 -7.50
N PHE A 604 -13.55 14.66 -6.24
CA PHE A 604 -14.22 15.90 -5.85
C PHE A 604 -13.32 17.13 -6.02
N ASP A 605 -12.00 16.95 -5.88
CA ASP A 605 -11.04 18.01 -6.16
C ASP A 605 -10.75 18.06 -7.66
N LYS A 606 -11.10 19.18 -8.31
CA LYS A 606 -10.89 19.38 -9.74
C LYS A 606 -9.41 19.51 -10.12
N ASN A 607 -8.55 19.86 -9.16
CA ASN A 607 -7.10 19.95 -9.37
C ASN A 607 -6.42 18.59 -9.34
N LEU A 608 -7.17 17.53 -8.98
CA LEU A 608 -6.68 16.17 -8.98
C LEU A 608 -6.82 15.55 -10.38
N ASN A 609 -5.79 15.72 -11.22
CA ASN A 609 -5.77 15.27 -12.61
C ASN A 609 -5.29 13.82 -12.78
N TYR A 610 -5.26 13.01 -11.74
CA TYR A 610 -4.80 11.64 -11.74
C TYR A 610 -5.68 10.77 -10.82
N ASP A 611 -5.47 9.46 -10.88
CA ASP A 611 -6.23 8.52 -10.06
C ASP A 611 -5.85 8.64 -8.57
N PRO A 612 -6.79 8.98 -7.67
CA PRO A 612 -6.50 9.20 -6.25
C PRO A 612 -6.01 7.95 -5.50
N GLU A 613 -6.22 6.75 -6.05
CA GLU A 613 -5.69 5.49 -5.49
C GLU A 613 -4.31 5.13 -6.04
N SER A 614 -3.79 5.84 -7.06
CA SER A 614 -2.45 5.60 -7.60
C SER A 614 -1.38 6.14 -6.67
N MET A 615 -0.45 5.28 -6.27
CA MET A 615 0.66 5.63 -5.36
C MET A 615 1.95 5.03 -5.88
N THR A 616 3.06 5.75 -5.72
CA THR A 616 4.37 5.32 -6.18
C THR A 616 4.95 4.21 -5.32
N ASN A 617 4.74 4.27 -4.03
CA ASN A 617 5.25 3.29 -3.07
C ASN A 617 4.13 2.88 -2.11
N ALA A 618 3.30 1.94 -2.56
CA ALA A 618 2.17 1.44 -1.77
C ALA A 618 2.62 0.60 -0.55
N TRP A 619 3.87 0.12 -0.56
CA TRP A 619 4.43 -0.76 0.47
C TRP A 619 4.94 0.01 1.70
N SER A 620 5.24 1.30 1.54
CA SER A 620 5.70 2.15 2.62
C SER A 620 4.58 3.06 3.11
N TRP A 621 4.37 3.11 4.41
CA TRP A 621 3.44 4.07 5.03
C TRP A 621 3.87 5.53 4.77
N ILE A 622 5.16 5.81 4.56
CA ILE A 622 5.74 7.11 4.20
C ILE A 622 5.39 7.47 2.75
N GLY A 623 5.42 6.47 1.86
CA GLY A 623 5.09 6.65 0.45
C GLY A 623 3.60 6.72 0.16
N LYS A 624 2.74 6.42 1.16
CA LYS A 624 1.29 6.48 0.97
C LYS A 624 0.82 7.91 0.70
N GLY A 625 -0.08 8.05 -0.26
CA GLY A 625 -0.59 9.37 -0.68
C GLY A 625 0.35 10.16 -1.59
N ARG A 626 1.46 9.57 -2.02
CA ARG A 626 2.40 10.20 -2.96
C ARG A 626 2.23 9.63 -4.36
N TYR A 627 1.86 10.48 -5.30
CA TYR A 627 1.80 10.15 -6.71
C TYR A 627 3.06 10.65 -7.44
N TRP A 628 3.84 9.70 -7.98
CA TRP A 628 5.08 9.98 -8.70
C TRP A 628 5.23 9.04 -9.87
N TYR A 629 4.66 9.41 -11.02
CA TYR A 629 4.65 8.62 -12.26
C TYR A 629 4.06 7.20 -12.13
N SER A 630 3.24 6.94 -11.12
CA SER A 630 2.57 5.66 -10.97
C SER A 630 1.51 5.46 -12.05
N SER A 631 1.37 4.23 -12.54
CA SER A 631 0.30 3.90 -13.47
C SER A 631 -1.07 4.05 -12.79
N PRO A 632 -2.07 4.62 -13.47
CA PRO A 632 -3.43 4.65 -12.95
C PRO A 632 -3.98 3.23 -12.83
N VAL A 633 -4.99 3.07 -11.97
CA VAL A 633 -5.69 1.79 -11.81
C VAL A 633 -6.31 1.38 -13.15
N ILE A 634 -5.98 0.16 -13.60
CA ILE A 634 -6.37 -0.34 -14.92
C ILE A 634 -7.87 -0.59 -14.98
N ARG A 635 -8.52 -0.06 -16.01
CA ARG A 635 -9.88 -0.41 -16.38
C ARG A 635 -9.89 -1.70 -17.18
N THR A 636 -10.70 -2.69 -16.76
CA THR A 636 -10.81 -3.96 -17.48
C THR A 636 -12.25 -4.23 -17.91
N LEU A 637 -12.39 -4.89 -19.05
CA LEU A 637 -13.65 -5.47 -19.52
C LEU A 637 -13.44 -6.96 -19.79
N SER A 638 -14.20 -7.79 -19.12
CA SER A 638 -14.10 -9.25 -19.22
C SER A 638 -15.41 -9.86 -19.69
N PHE A 639 -15.31 -10.84 -20.56
CA PHE A 639 -16.42 -11.70 -20.97
C PHE A 639 -16.15 -13.11 -20.46
N GLY A 640 -17.15 -13.77 -19.93
CA GLY A 640 -16.97 -15.11 -19.40
C GLY A 640 -18.20 -15.99 -19.54
N VAL A 641 -17.92 -17.28 -19.52
CA VAL A 641 -18.93 -18.37 -19.54
C VAL A 641 -18.63 -19.26 -18.35
N GLN A 642 -19.64 -19.54 -17.56
CA GLN A 642 -19.58 -20.46 -16.43
C GLN A 642 -20.48 -21.65 -16.73
N ILE A 643 -19.91 -22.85 -16.72
CA ILE A 643 -20.63 -24.10 -17.04
C ILE A 643 -20.54 -25.00 -15.80
N GLY A 644 -21.70 -25.48 -15.35
CA GLY A 644 -21.83 -26.51 -14.32
C GLY A 644 -22.39 -27.79 -14.92
N PHE A 645 -21.73 -28.92 -14.69
CA PHE A 645 -22.13 -30.26 -15.14
C PHE A 645 -22.82 -31.06 -14.05
#